data_d6da6adf2cb31f34f8983507e1acc2b8
#
_entry.id   d6da6adf2cb31f34f8983507e1acc2b8
#
_cell.length_a   1.000
_cell.length_b   1.000
_cell.length_c   1.000
_cell.angle_alpha   90.00
_cell.angle_beta   90.00
_cell.angle_gamma   90.00
#
_symmetry.space_group_name_H-M   'P 1'
#
loop_
_entity.id
_entity.type
_entity.pdbx_description
1 polymer ?
#
loop_
_entity_poly.entity_id
_entity_poly.type
_entity_poly.pdbx_seq_one_letter_code
_entity_poly.pdbx_strand_id
1 'polypeptide(L)'
;MSRYICIHGHFYQPPRENPWLEEIEYQESAYPYHDWNERVAAECYAPNTASRILDSENKIIGITSTYTKINFDFGPTLLSWMERQKPDVYQAILDADRLSMKNFSGHGSAIAQAFNHMILPLANRNDKYTQVIWGIKDFQKRFNRRPEGMWLPETAVDIETLEVLADLGIQYTILSQRQAKRVKKIGDTENWVDATEEKIDPAMTYLCRLPSGKSINLFFYNGQIAQEVSFGKLLNNGEAFAKRLVSAFSGGDDRPRIVHIATDGETFGHHHRFGDMALSYCLHYIESNNLAKITNYGEYLEKHPPTHIVEIIENSSWSCAHGVERWKDNCGCSTGKNPKWTQAWRKPLREAMDWLRDETIPIYRSEASEYFEDPWNVRNEYIEVILDRSRKNVESFLRKHAVKRLSKEEKIRALKLLDMQRNAMLMYTSCGWFFDDVSGIEVIQIMQYASRAIQYVEELQDSYLETKYLKRLEEAPGNIYENAAKVYEAFVRPARSDLLRVGAHYSISSIFEKCPEEDIKTFHYTAKSALCGKMKAGKLTLTLGKVNITSGITWDEKTVSFAVLYLGDHNINGGVKEFVGDEDFLVMQDEIKNAFEKGNVPEVIRLMDMRFEGNIYSIWHLFKDEQRKVLNLILKSRYEDVETSYRKIYEDNYAIMNYFNSLHIPIPRPFSAAAEYILNTDLKRIFEKEDLEIETLKKLIDETRRWSVNIDTTTIGFVASSWLNLLMEKLYQQPENLRLFEKIDNTLEVLKPLSLSLDLWKTQNDYFSKGKNFYNTMKEKAENGDSFAKNWVKVFLKLGYYLNVKV
;
A
#
# COMPACT_ATOMS: atom_id res chain seq x y z
N MET A 1 -22.50 14.71 -34.57
CA MET A 1 -21.62 13.59 -34.11
C MET A 1 -21.58 13.54 -32.60
N SER A 2 -21.84 12.38 -32.01
CA SER A 2 -21.66 12.19 -30.56
C SER A 2 -20.18 11.86 -30.27
N ARG A 3 -19.53 12.75 -29.52
CA ARG A 3 -18.12 12.62 -29.12
C ARG A 3 -18.07 12.18 -27.67
N TYR A 4 -17.31 11.14 -27.39
CA TYR A 4 -17.17 10.56 -26.04
C TYR A 4 -15.69 10.56 -25.63
N ILE A 5 -15.42 10.85 -24.36
CA ILE A 5 -14.08 10.76 -23.77
C ILE A 5 -14.14 9.83 -22.56
N CYS A 6 -13.23 8.86 -22.53
CA CYS A 6 -13.02 7.95 -21.40
C CYS A 6 -11.55 7.94 -21.02
N ILE A 7 -11.24 8.19 -19.76
CA ILE A 7 -9.89 8.08 -19.21
C ILE A 7 -9.89 6.90 -18.25
N HIS A 8 -8.96 5.98 -18.43
CA HIS A 8 -8.78 4.84 -17.52
C HIS A 8 -7.49 4.99 -16.73
N GLY A 9 -7.61 4.87 -15.42
CA GLY A 9 -6.50 4.80 -14.47
C GLY A 9 -6.38 3.40 -13.88
N HIS A 10 -5.25 2.74 -14.12
CA HIS A 10 -4.89 1.48 -13.47
C HIS A 10 -4.13 1.81 -12.18
N PHE A 11 -4.81 1.74 -11.02
CA PHE A 11 -4.22 2.02 -9.71
C PHE A 11 -3.73 0.72 -9.07
N TYR A 12 -2.42 0.61 -8.92
CA TYR A 12 -1.83 -0.64 -8.48
C TYR A 12 -0.56 -0.42 -7.65
N GLN A 13 -0.47 -1.10 -6.52
CA GLN A 13 0.79 -1.37 -5.83
C GLN A 13 0.96 -2.89 -5.69
N PRO A 14 2.19 -3.39 -5.88
CA PRO A 14 2.44 -4.82 -5.67
C PRO A 14 2.09 -5.22 -4.24
N PRO A 15 1.67 -6.47 -4.03
CA PRO A 15 1.58 -7.02 -2.69
C PRO A 15 2.91 -6.84 -1.96
N ARG A 16 2.88 -6.21 -0.78
CA ARG A 16 4.07 -5.85 0.00
C ARG A 16 4.05 -6.48 1.40
N GLU A 17 2.98 -7.20 1.71
CA GLU A 17 2.81 -7.84 2.99
C GLU A 17 3.88 -8.93 3.18
N ASN A 18 4.55 -8.88 4.32
CA ASN A 18 5.38 -9.99 4.77
C ASN A 18 4.49 -11.25 4.89
N PRO A 19 4.81 -12.38 4.20
CA PRO A 19 3.92 -13.54 4.14
C PRO A 19 3.72 -14.26 5.47
N TRP A 20 4.57 -14.00 6.46
CA TRP A 20 4.42 -14.52 7.83
C TRP A 20 3.57 -13.63 8.72
N LEU A 21 3.43 -12.34 8.38
CA LEU A 21 2.73 -11.33 9.20
C LEU A 21 1.39 -10.90 8.61
N GLU A 22 1.19 -11.04 7.30
CA GLU A 22 0.11 -10.45 6.50
C GLU A 22 -0.02 -8.92 6.70
N GLU A 23 1.10 -8.28 7.05
CA GLU A 23 1.21 -6.82 7.19
C GLU A 23 2.47 -6.31 6.48
N ILE A 24 2.46 -5.05 6.10
CA ILE A 24 3.60 -4.40 5.48
C ILE A 24 4.52 -3.93 6.61
N GLU A 25 5.76 -4.42 6.60
CA GLU A 25 6.80 -3.91 7.50
C GLU A 25 7.34 -2.57 7.00
N TYR A 26 7.91 -1.79 7.92
CA TYR A 26 8.54 -0.52 7.61
C TYR A 26 9.53 -0.61 6.43
N GLN A 27 9.40 0.33 5.48
CA GLN A 27 10.22 0.42 4.27
C GLN A 27 11.00 1.74 4.25
N GLU A 28 12.30 1.68 4.53
CA GLU A 28 13.16 2.87 4.62
C GLU A 28 13.14 3.73 3.36
N SER A 29 13.02 3.13 2.18
CA SER A 29 12.95 3.83 0.90
C SER A 29 11.67 4.67 0.71
N ALA A 30 10.65 4.47 1.55
CA ALA A 30 9.42 5.25 1.54
C ALA A 30 9.45 6.47 2.48
N TYR A 31 10.52 6.65 3.26
CA TYR A 31 10.63 7.77 4.22
C TYR A 31 10.18 9.11 3.61
N PRO A 32 9.41 9.95 4.32
CA PRO A 32 9.04 9.89 5.76
C PRO A 32 7.83 8.98 6.10
N TYR A 33 7.23 8.33 5.11
CA TYR A 33 6.11 7.42 5.29
C TYR A 33 6.57 6.05 5.80
N HIS A 34 5.66 5.30 6.39
CA HIS A 34 5.93 3.95 6.89
C HIS A 34 6.31 2.98 5.75
N ASP A 35 5.55 3.02 4.67
CA ASP A 35 5.70 2.16 3.51
C ASP A 35 5.27 2.84 2.20
N TRP A 36 5.53 2.20 1.07
CA TRP A 36 5.19 2.73 -0.25
C TRP A 36 3.69 2.87 -0.49
N ASN A 37 2.85 2.00 0.10
CA ASN A 37 1.41 2.16 -0.02
C ASN A 37 0.93 3.44 0.66
N GLU A 38 1.47 3.74 1.85
CA GLU A 38 1.15 4.98 2.56
C GLU A 38 1.61 6.22 1.79
N ARG A 39 2.82 6.18 1.24
CA ARG A 39 3.36 7.29 0.45
C ARG A 39 2.54 7.56 -0.79
N VAL A 40 2.25 6.52 -1.58
CA VAL A 40 1.47 6.69 -2.82
C VAL A 40 0.01 7.04 -2.50
N ALA A 41 -0.55 6.55 -1.40
CA ALA A 41 -1.88 6.97 -0.96
C ALA A 41 -1.93 8.47 -0.66
N ALA A 42 -0.92 9.04 0.00
CA ALA A 42 -0.84 10.47 0.27
C ALA A 42 -0.59 11.31 -0.98
N GLU A 43 0.23 10.81 -1.92
CA GLU A 43 0.63 11.56 -3.12
C GLU A 43 -0.40 11.44 -4.27
N CYS A 44 -1.19 10.36 -4.32
CA CYS A 44 -2.07 10.05 -5.45
C CYS A 44 -3.49 9.67 -5.04
N TYR A 45 -3.69 8.60 -4.25
CA TYR A 45 -5.02 8.02 -4.08
C TYR A 45 -5.96 8.94 -3.30
N ALA A 46 -5.49 9.53 -2.22
CA ALA A 46 -6.27 10.49 -1.44
C ALA A 46 -6.54 11.79 -2.23
N PRO A 47 -5.55 12.44 -2.89
CA PRO A 47 -5.80 13.61 -3.73
C PRO A 47 -6.89 13.40 -4.78
N ASN A 48 -6.93 12.25 -5.46
CA ASN A 48 -7.95 11.95 -6.46
C ASN A 48 -9.37 11.79 -5.89
N THR A 49 -9.54 11.53 -4.59
CA THR A 49 -10.87 11.53 -3.96
C THR A 49 -11.47 12.93 -3.82
N ALA A 50 -10.63 13.97 -3.81
CA ALA A 50 -11.04 15.35 -3.59
C ALA A 50 -10.03 16.31 -4.26
N SER A 51 -9.93 16.26 -5.57
CA SER A 51 -8.99 17.06 -6.36
C SER A 51 -9.49 18.49 -6.56
N ARG A 52 -8.56 19.44 -6.64
CA ARG A 52 -8.82 20.89 -6.70
C ARG A 52 -8.95 21.39 -8.13
N ILE A 53 -9.92 22.25 -8.33
CA ILE A 53 -10.06 23.07 -9.53
C ILE A 53 -9.75 24.50 -9.11
N LEU A 54 -8.74 25.10 -9.76
CA LEU A 54 -8.28 26.45 -9.46
C LEU A 54 -8.76 27.45 -10.51
N ASP A 55 -8.93 28.71 -10.09
CA ASP A 55 -9.10 29.83 -11.00
C ASP A 55 -7.74 30.44 -11.44
N SER A 56 -7.79 31.52 -12.21
CA SER A 56 -6.59 32.22 -12.70
C SER A 56 -5.74 32.88 -11.61
N GLU A 57 -6.27 33.01 -10.39
CA GLU A 57 -5.58 33.56 -9.22
C GLU A 57 -5.06 32.45 -8.28
N ASN A 58 -5.09 31.20 -8.73
CA ASN A 58 -4.76 29.99 -7.94
C ASN A 58 -5.65 29.80 -6.71
N LYS A 59 -6.91 30.27 -6.74
CA LYS A 59 -7.89 30.02 -5.69
C LYS A 59 -8.70 28.78 -6.01
N ILE A 60 -8.97 27.96 -5.00
CA ILE A 60 -9.81 26.77 -5.13
C ILE A 60 -11.26 27.21 -5.34
N ILE A 61 -11.81 26.94 -6.53
CA ILE A 61 -13.20 27.22 -6.92
C ILE A 61 -14.06 25.97 -6.92
N GLY A 62 -13.44 24.77 -6.91
CA GLY A 62 -14.10 23.49 -6.91
C GLY A 62 -13.23 22.40 -6.31
N ILE A 63 -13.87 21.44 -5.66
CA ILE A 63 -13.25 20.18 -5.24
C ILE A 63 -14.12 19.04 -5.77
N THR A 64 -13.51 18.08 -6.46
CA THR A 64 -14.21 16.96 -7.10
C THR A 64 -13.44 15.67 -6.99
N SER A 65 -14.14 14.54 -6.90
CA SER A 65 -13.50 13.23 -7.03
C SER A 65 -13.31 12.90 -8.51
N THR A 66 -12.07 12.66 -8.94
CA THR A 66 -11.79 12.23 -10.31
C THR A 66 -12.38 10.85 -10.58
N TYR A 67 -12.42 9.95 -9.57
CA TYR A 67 -12.99 8.60 -9.66
C TYR A 67 -14.48 8.59 -10.06
N THR A 68 -15.21 9.66 -9.86
CA THR A 68 -16.63 9.76 -10.28
C THR A 68 -16.79 9.95 -11.79
N LYS A 69 -15.70 10.26 -12.51
CA LYS A 69 -15.73 10.65 -13.93
C LYS A 69 -14.79 9.87 -14.82
N ILE A 70 -13.78 9.19 -14.23
CA ILE A 70 -12.87 8.32 -14.97
C ILE A 70 -13.28 6.86 -14.78
N ASN A 71 -12.90 6.00 -15.71
CA ASN A 71 -12.92 4.55 -15.52
C ASN A 71 -11.65 4.15 -14.76
N PHE A 72 -11.72 3.18 -13.84
CA PHE A 72 -10.58 2.79 -13.04
C PHE A 72 -10.65 1.33 -12.57
N ASP A 73 -9.50 0.78 -12.23
CA ASP A 73 -9.37 -0.40 -11.39
C ASP A 73 -8.37 -0.13 -10.24
N PHE A 74 -8.52 -0.90 -9.18
CA PHE A 74 -7.60 -0.92 -8.05
C PHE A 74 -7.12 -2.34 -7.78
N GLY A 75 -5.83 -2.49 -7.48
CA GLY A 75 -5.27 -3.76 -7.04
C GLY A 75 -6.01 -4.30 -5.80
N PRO A 76 -6.48 -5.55 -5.80
CA PRO A 76 -7.23 -6.12 -4.66
C PRO A 76 -6.46 -6.09 -3.34
N THR A 77 -5.16 -6.38 -3.36
CA THR A 77 -4.30 -6.31 -2.15
C THR A 77 -4.15 -4.87 -1.66
N LEU A 78 -4.04 -3.90 -2.58
CA LEU A 78 -4.02 -2.48 -2.26
C LEU A 78 -5.33 -2.03 -1.60
N LEU A 79 -6.49 -2.45 -2.13
CA LEU A 79 -7.79 -2.16 -1.53
C LEU A 79 -7.93 -2.79 -0.13
N SER A 80 -7.41 -4.00 0.07
CA SER A 80 -7.39 -4.65 1.39
C SER A 80 -6.54 -3.87 2.40
N TRP A 81 -5.42 -3.30 1.96
CA TRP A 81 -4.58 -2.42 2.77
C TRP A 81 -5.31 -1.10 3.08
N MET A 82 -5.94 -0.46 2.07
CA MET A 82 -6.67 0.81 2.26
C MET A 82 -7.86 0.65 3.22
N GLU A 83 -8.60 -0.44 3.13
CA GLU A 83 -9.72 -0.75 4.03
C GLU A 83 -9.31 -0.68 5.51
N ARG A 84 -8.07 -1.12 5.83
CA ARG A 84 -7.53 -1.13 7.20
C ARG A 84 -6.82 0.17 7.57
N GLN A 85 -5.98 0.70 6.67
CA GLN A 85 -5.05 1.78 6.97
C GLN A 85 -5.53 3.17 6.53
N LYS A 86 -6.39 3.26 5.52
CA LYS A 86 -6.92 4.52 4.96
C LYS A 86 -8.43 4.38 4.66
N PRO A 87 -9.25 4.06 5.67
CA PRO A 87 -10.68 3.75 5.48
C PRO A 87 -11.47 4.87 4.81
N ASP A 88 -11.10 6.13 5.06
CA ASP A 88 -11.78 7.28 4.43
C ASP A 88 -11.54 7.32 2.92
N VAL A 89 -10.30 7.05 2.47
CA VAL A 89 -9.95 7.00 1.05
C VAL A 89 -10.64 5.80 0.38
N TYR A 90 -10.59 4.63 1.04
CA TYR A 90 -11.27 3.43 0.60
C TYR A 90 -12.77 3.67 0.38
N GLN A 91 -13.44 4.25 1.39
CA GLN A 91 -14.89 4.54 1.30
C GLN A 91 -15.20 5.54 0.18
N ALA A 92 -14.37 6.57 0.01
CA ALA A 92 -14.54 7.56 -1.05
C ALA A 92 -14.42 6.96 -2.46
N ILE A 93 -13.56 5.95 -2.66
CA ILE A 93 -13.45 5.20 -3.92
C ILE A 93 -14.75 4.40 -4.19
N LEU A 94 -15.28 3.71 -3.17
CA LEU A 94 -16.52 2.96 -3.31
C LEU A 94 -17.71 3.87 -3.59
N ASP A 95 -17.79 5.02 -2.92
CA ASP A 95 -18.84 6.02 -3.13
C ASP A 95 -18.76 6.66 -4.52
N ALA A 96 -17.54 6.84 -5.05
CA ALA A 96 -17.34 7.34 -6.39
C ALA A 96 -17.88 6.37 -7.45
N ASP A 97 -17.70 5.07 -7.30
CA ASP A 97 -18.31 4.07 -8.19
C ASP A 97 -19.84 4.12 -8.14
N ARG A 98 -20.42 4.19 -6.92
CA ARG A 98 -21.89 4.33 -6.78
C ARG A 98 -22.43 5.59 -7.42
N LEU A 99 -21.69 6.70 -7.35
CA LEU A 99 -22.06 7.95 -7.98
C LEU A 99 -21.92 7.86 -9.50
N SER A 100 -20.87 7.20 -10.00
CA SER A 100 -20.65 7.01 -11.43
C SER A 100 -21.78 6.22 -12.07
N MET A 101 -22.34 5.21 -11.40
CA MET A 101 -23.52 4.48 -11.89
C MET A 101 -24.73 5.42 -12.16
N LYS A 102 -24.90 6.46 -11.34
CA LYS A 102 -25.96 7.46 -11.57
C LYS A 102 -25.66 8.34 -12.78
N ASN A 103 -24.38 8.61 -13.03
CA ASN A 103 -23.93 9.49 -14.10
C ASN A 103 -23.88 8.78 -15.47
N PHE A 104 -23.63 7.45 -15.47
CA PHE A 104 -23.32 6.67 -16.68
C PHE A 104 -24.36 5.55 -16.91
N SER A 105 -25.63 5.90 -16.91
CA SER A 105 -26.75 5.03 -17.33
C SER A 105 -26.84 3.69 -16.56
N GLY A 106 -26.34 3.64 -15.32
CA GLY A 106 -26.31 2.43 -14.49
C GLY A 106 -24.97 1.70 -14.49
N HIS A 107 -24.00 2.12 -15.31
CA HIS A 107 -22.67 1.52 -15.40
C HIS A 107 -21.70 2.15 -14.41
N GLY A 108 -21.13 1.33 -13.55
CA GLY A 108 -20.07 1.77 -12.60
C GLY A 108 -18.73 1.97 -13.30
N SER A 109 -17.96 2.94 -12.82
CA SER A 109 -16.64 3.27 -13.38
C SER A 109 -15.53 2.32 -12.94
N ALA A 110 -15.69 1.62 -11.81
CA ALA A 110 -14.74 0.60 -11.39
C ALA A 110 -14.84 -0.66 -12.25
N ILE A 111 -13.70 -1.26 -12.60
CA ILE A 111 -13.60 -2.59 -13.19
C ILE A 111 -12.76 -3.51 -12.31
N ALA A 112 -12.87 -4.83 -12.48
CA ALA A 112 -12.10 -5.79 -11.73
C ALA A 112 -10.66 -5.88 -12.26
N GLN A 113 -9.78 -6.51 -11.46
CA GLN A 113 -8.42 -6.85 -11.84
C GLN A 113 -8.13 -8.31 -11.45
N ALA A 114 -7.23 -8.99 -12.16
CA ALA A 114 -6.70 -10.28 -11.73
C ALA A 114 -6.01 -10.14 -10.35
N PHE A 115 -6.34 -11.01 -9.40
CA PHE A 115 -6.17 -10.77 -7.96
C PHE A 115 -4.72 -10.45 -7.53
N ASN A 116 -3.74 -11.28 -7.96
CA ASN A 116 -2.33 -11.10 -7.59
C ASN A 116 -1.49 -10.36 -8.64
N HIS A 117 -2.10 -9.74 -9.63
CA HIS A 117 -1.40 -9.09 -10.74
C HIS A 117 -0.43 -10.03 -11.47
N MET A 118 -0.85 -11.26 -11.67
CA MET A 118 -0.08 -12.28 -12.40
C MET A 118 -0.20 -12.06 -13.91
N ILE A 119 0.88 -12.27 -14.65
CA ILE A 119 0.86 -12.27 -16.12
C ILE A 119 0.12 -13.51 -16.60
N LEU A 120 -1.17 -13.37 -16.87
CA LEU A 120 -2.07 -14.50 -17.13
C LEU A 120 -1.62 -15.39 -18.31
N PRO A 121 -1.12 -14.87 -19.44
CA PRO A 121 -0.58 -15.73 -20.51
C PRO A 121 0.52 -16.69 -20.05
N LEU A 122 1.25 -16.39 -18.98
CA LEU A 122 2.31 -17.22 -18.42
C LEU A 122 1.85 -18.14 -17.28
N ALA A 123 0.58 -18.05 -16.89
CA ALA A 123 -0.01 -18.88 -15.84
C ALA A 123 -0.53 -20.20 -16.42
N ASN A 124 -0.54 -21.27 -15.61
CA ASN A 124 -1.28 -22.47 -15.96
C ASN A 124 -2.80 -22.24 -15.91
N ARG A 125 -3.58 -23.10 -16.54
CA ARG A 125 -5.04 -22.91 -16.66
C ARG A 125 -5.75 -22.79 -15.30
N ASN A 126 -5.38 -23.60 -14.32
CA ASN A 126 -5.99 -23.55 -12.99
C ASN A 126 -5.72 -22.21 -12.30
N ASP A 127 -4.50 -21.69 -12.42
CA ASP A 127 -4.13 -20.40 -11.82
C ASP A 127 -4.85 -19.23 -12.54
N LYS A 128 -4.99 -19.27 -13.89
CA LYS A 128 -5.81 -18.29 -14.64
C LYS A 128 -7.22 -18.22 -14.07
N TYR A 129 -7.91 -19.37 -13.92
CA TYR A 129 -9.25 -19.40 -13.34
C TYR A 129 -9.28 -18.85 -11.92
N THR A 130 -8.38 -19.30 -11.04
CA THR A 130 -8.33 -18.82 -9.66
C THR A 130 -8.13 -17.31 -9.59
N GLN A 131 -7.19 -16.76 -10.36
CA GLN A 131 -6.87 -15.33 -10.37
C GLN A 131 -8.06 -14.47 -10.83
N VAL A 132 -8.78 -14.92 -11.85
CA VAL A 132 -9.97 -14.21 -12.37
C VAL A 132 -11.14 -14.34 -11.39
N ILE A 133 -11.40 -15.54 -10.85
CA ILE A 133 -12.46 -15.77 -9.84
C ILE A 133 -12.21 -14.92 -8.59
N TRP A 134 -10.98 -14.90 -8.09
CA TRP A 134 -10.63 -14.09 -6.92
C TRP A 134 -10.80 -12.60 -7.19
N GLY A 135 -10.40 -12.12 -8.37
CA GLY A 135 -10.62 -10.73 -8.76
C GLY A 135 -12.11 -10.36 -8.84
N ILE A 136 -12.95 -11.24 -9.40
CA ILE A 136 -14.40 -11.05 -9.48
C ILE A 136 -15.03 -11.04 -8.07
N LYS A 137 -14.67 -11.97 -7.21
CA LYS A 137 -15.23 -12.10 -5.86
C LYS A 137 -14.81 -10.93 -4.95
N ASP A 138 -13.55 -10.51 -5.01
CA ASP A 138 -13.07 -9.31 -4.31
C ASP A 138 -13.86 -8.08 -4.75
N PHE A 139 -13.99 -7.88 -6.07
CA PHE A 139 -14.76 -6.77 -6.62
C PHE A 139 -16.22 -6.80 -6.14
N GLN A 140 -16.88 -7.96 -6.22
CA GLN A 140 -18.28 -8.11 -5.78
C GLN A 140 -18.45 -7.76 -4.30
N LYS A 141 -17.52 -8.20 -3.43
CA LYS A 141 -17.57 -7.90 -2.00
C LYS A 141 -17.46 -6.40 -1.73
N ARG A 142 -16.58 -5.69 -2.46
CA ARG A 142 -16.31 -4.27 -2.23
C ARG A 142 -17.33 -3.35 -2.87
N PHE A 143 -17.59 -3.54 -4.17
CA PHE A 143 -18.45 -2.66 -4.96
C PHE A 143 -19.92 -3.08 -4.98
N ASN A 144 -20.26 -4.23 -4.34
CA ASN A 144 -21.63 -4.78 -4.24
C ASN A 144 -22.35 -4.91 -5.60
N ARG A 145 -21.61 -5.19 -6.65
CA ARG A 145 -22.08 -5.48 -8.01
C ARG A 145 -21.15 -6.42 -8.75
N ARG A 146 -21.60 -7.03 -9.83
CA ARG A 146 -20.73 -7.83 -10.69
C ARG A 146 -19.87 -6.90 -11.55
N PRO A 147 -18.57 -7.20 -11.78
CA PRO A 147 -17.75 -6.41 -12.70
C PRO A 147 -18.22 -6.66 -14.14
N GLU A 148 -18.26 -5.60 -14.95
CA GLU A 148 -18.51 -5.67 -16.38
C GLU A 148 -17.21 -5.91 -17.16
N GLY A 149 -16.16 -5.21 -16.78
CA GLY A 149 -14.82 -5.33 -17.33
C GLY A 149 -13.78 -5.84 -16.34
N MET A 150 -12.66 -6.30 -16.87
CA MET A 150 -11.49 -6.67 -16.09
C MET A 150 -10.23 -6.12 -16.73
N TRP A 151 -9.39 -5.49 -15.92
CA TRP A 151 -8.03 -5.12 -16.30
C TRP A 151 -7.13 -6.35 -16.25
N LEU A 152 -6.41 -6.58 -17.33
CA LEU A 152 -5.37 -7.61 -17.39
C LEU A 152 -4.03 -7.00 -16.94
N PRO A 153 -3.30 -7.64 -15.99
CA PRO A 153 -1.98 -7.18 -15.58
C PRO A 153 -1.07 -6.91 -16.79
N GLU A 154 -0.53 -5.70 -16.87
CA GLU A 154 0.29 -5.22 -17.99
C GLU A 154 -0.41 -5.28 -19.37
N THR A 155 -1.73 -5.32 -19.39
CA THR A 155 -2.56 -5.66 -20.56
C THR A 155 -2.18 -6.97 -21.24
N ALA A 156 -1.44 -7.84 -20.54
CA ALA A 156 -0.92 -9.10 -21.08
C ALA A 156 -2.06 -10.05 -21.46
N VAL A 157 -2.08 -10.50 -22.72
CA VAL A 157 -3.21 -11.22 -23.30
C VAL A 157 -2.78 -12.39 -24.18
N ASP A 158 -3.53 -13.49 -24.06
CA ASP A 158 -3.62 -14.61 -24.98
C ASP A 158 -5.09 -15.04 -25.11
N ILE A 159 -5.39 -15.89 -26.10
CA ILE A 159 -6.76 -16.37 -26.34
C ILE A 159 -7.27 -17.19 -25.15
N GLU A 160 -6.43 -17.98 -24.51
CA GLU A 160 -6.84 -18.77 -23.34
C GLU A 160 -7.27 -17.85 -22.17
N THR A 161 -6.60 -16.73 -21.95
CA THR A 161 -7.00 -15.73 -20.97
C THR A 161 -8.36 -15.12 -21.32
N LEU A 162 -8.58 -14.76 -22.60
CA LEU A 162 -9.88 -14.22 -23.03
C LEU A 162 -11.00 -15.25 -22.88
N GLU A 163 -10.74 -16.54 -23.13
CA GLU A 163 -11.68 -17.65 -22.87
C GLU A 163 -12.07 -17.70 -21.39
N VAL A 164 -11.12 -17.64 -20.47
CA VAL A 164 -11.38 -17.64 -19.03
C VAL A 164 -12.21 -16.43 -18.61
N LEU A 165 -11.93 -15.23 -19.16
CA LEU A 165 -12.72 -14.03 -18.90
C LEU A 165 -14.17 -14.21 -19.39
N ALA A 166 -14.36 -14.68 -20.60
CA ALA A 166 -15.67 -14.92 -21.21
C ALA A 166 -16.45 -16.04 -20.50
N ASP A 167 -15.76 -17.11 -20.05
CA ASP A 167 -16.36 -18.20 -19.26
C ASP A 167 -16.93 -17.70 -17.95
N LEU A 168 -16.21 -16.76 -17.31
CA LEU A 168 -16.60 -16.19 -16.02
C LEU A 168 -17.49 -14.95 -16.15
N GLY A 169 -17.88 -14.57 -17.38
CA GLY A 169 -18.88 -13.55 -17.67
C GLY A 169 -18.36 -12.12 -17.64
N ILE A 170 -17.08 -11.90 -17.82
CA ILE A 170 -16.49 -10.59 -18.10
C ILE A 170 -16.85 -10.20 -19.53
N GLN A 171 -17.38 -8.98 -19.69
CA GLN A 171 -17.90 -8.50 -20.98
C GLN A 171 -16.84 -7.85 -21.84
N TYR A 172 -15.82 -7.17 -21.21
CA TYR A 172 -14.77 -6.47 -21.95
C TYR A 172 -13.45 -6.40 -21.20
N THR A 173 -12.38 -6.16 -21.95
CA THR A 173 -11.08 -5.75 -21.44
C THR A 173 -10.48 -4.66 -22.32
N ILE A 174 -9.40 -4.04 -21.82
CA ILE A 174 -8.72 -2.90 -22.44
C ILE A 174 -7.31 -3.31 -22.84
N LEU A 175 -6.91 -3.04 -24.07
CA LEU A 175 -5.62 -3.41 -24.64
C LEU A 175 -4.95 -2.20 -25.32
N SER A 176 -3.64 -2.28 -25.53
CA SER A 176 -2.89 -1.34 -26.35
C SER A 176 -3.15 -1.57 -27.85
N GLN A 177 -3.18 -0.51 -28.66
CA GLN A 177 -3.35 -0.61 -30.11
C GLN A 177 -2.36 -1.61 -30.77
N ARG A 178 -1.13 -1.71 -30.28
CA ARG A 178 -0.12 -2.65 -30.80
C ARG A 178 -0.43 -4.13 -30.57
N GLN A 179 -1.45 -4.45 -29.78
CA GLN A 179 -1.88 -5.82 -29.50
C GLN A 179 -2.92 -6.35 -30.51
N ALA A 180 -3.39 -5.48 -31.40
CA ALA A 180 -4.29 -5.87 -32.49
C ALA A 180 -3.48 -6.50 -33.64
N LYS A 181 -3.98 -7.63 -34.19
CA LYS A 181 -3.39 -8.32 -35.33
C LYS A 181 -4.06 -7.95 -36.65
N ARG A 182 -5.37 -8.13 -36.72
CA ARG A 182 -6.18 -7.84 -37.92
C ARG A 182 -7.62 -7.62 -37.53
N VAL A 183 -8.35 -6.91 -38.36
CA VAL A 183 -9.74 -6.51 -38.16
C VAL A 183 -10.58 -6.73 -39.41
N LYS A 184 -11.87 -7.07 -39.23
CA LYS A 184 -12.85 -7.08 -40.32
C LYS A 184 -14.21 -6.66 -39.82
N LYS A 185 -15.10 -6.24 -40.77
CA LYS A 185 -16.48 -5.89 -40.45
C LYS A 185 -17.28 -7.14 -40.06
N ILE A 186 -18.20 -7.02 -39.11
CA ILE A 186 -19.14 -8.10 -38.77
C ILE A 186 -20.00 -8.40 -40.00
N GLY A 187 -20.12 -9.70 -40.37
CA GLY A 187 -20.79 -10.17 -41.54
C GLY A 187 -19.92 -10.31 -42.80
N ASP A 188 -18.71 -9.75 -42.79
CA ASP A 188 -17.74 -9.99 -43.85
C ASP A 188 -17.03 -11.34 -43.62
N THR A 189 -16.93 -12.15 -44.69
CA THR A 189 -16.36 -13.50 -44.59
C THR A 189 -14.86 -13.53 -44.85
N GLU A 190 -14.33 -12.63 -45.70
CA GLU A 190 -12.96 -12.78 -46.22
C GLU A 190 -12.05 -11.55 -46.06
N ASN A 191 -12.58 -10.34 -45.90
CA ASN A 191 -11.78 -9.11 -45.99
C ASN A 191 -11.16 -8.71 -44.67
N TRP A 192 -10.11 -9.42 -44.25
CA TRP A 192 -9.27 -9.05 -43.14
C TRP A 192 -8.32 -7.89 -43.51
N VAL A 193 -8.31 -6.84 -42.69
CA VAL A 193 -7.38 -5.73 -42.78
C VAL A 193 -6.32 -5.87 -41.70
N ASP A 194 -5.06 -5.70 -42.06
CA ASP A 194 -3.95 -5.70 -41.13
C ASP A 194 -4.07 -4.54 -40.15
N ALA A 195 -4.02 -4.86 -38.85
CA ALA A 195 -4.12 -3.91 -37.73
C ALA A 195 -2.82 -3.83 -36.90
N THR A 196 -1.75 -4.51 -37.36
CA THR A 196 -0.44 -4.45 -36.68
C THR A 196 0.15 -3.05 -36.73
N GLU A 197 1.20 -2.79 -35.93
CA GLU A 197 1.86 -1.49 -35.87
C GLU A 197 0.91 -0.31 -35.55
N GLU A 198 -0.02 -0.56 -34.61
CA GLU A 198 -0.98 0.46 -34.10
C GLU A 198 -1.96 1.00 -35.16
N LYS A 199 -2.17 0.29 -36.31
CA LYS A 199 -3.08 0.72 -37.38
C LYS A 199 -4.56 0.58 -37.03
N ILE A 200 -4.92 -0.09 -35.94
CA ILE A 200 -6.31 -0.22 -35.50
C ILE A 200 -6.90 1.17 -35.14
N ASP A 201 -8.15 1.41 -35.52
CA ASP A 201 -8.85 2.64 -35.09
C ASP A 201 -9.23 2.56 -33.61
N PRO A 202 -8.66 3.36 -32.71
CA PRO A 202 -8.96 3.32 -31.27
C PRO A 202 -10.32 3.98 -30.92
N ALA A 203 -11.02 4.53 -31.90
CA ALA A 203 -12.23 5.32 -31.63
C ALA A 203 -13.51 4.49 -31.60
N MET A 204 -13.43 3.16 -31.51
CA MET A 204 -14.57 2.24 -31.51
C MET A 204 -14.24 0.96 -30.71
N THR A 205 -15.28 0.18 -30.40
CA THR A 205 -15.15 -1.15 -29.80
C THR A 205 -15.07 -2.25 -30.83
N TYR A 206 -14.48 -3.39 -30.46
CA TYR A 206 -14.29 -4.56 -31.29
C TYR A 206 -14.77 -5.82 -30.61
N LEU A 207 -15.27 -6.80 -31.38
CA LEU A 207 -15.67 -8.12 -30.92
C LEU A 207 -14.54 -9.12 -31.18
N CYS A 208 -14.03 -9.76 -30.16
CA CYS A 208 -13.13 -10.90 -30.30
C CYS A 208 -13.93 -12.22 -30.21
N ARG A 209 -13.93 -13.01 -31.27
CA ARG A 209 -14.53 -14.34 -31.28
C ARG A 209 -13.53 -15.37 -30.76
N LEU A 210 -14.00 -16.26 -29.90
CA LEU A 210 -13.18 -17.21 -29.19
C LEU A 210 -13.42 -18.64 -29.74
N PRO A 211 -12.45 -19.56 -29.61
CA PRO A 211 -12.57 -20.95 -30.05
C PRO A 211 -13.77 -21.71 -29.45
N SER A 212 -14.15 -21.38 -28.22
CA SER A 212 -15.35 -21.93 -27.55
C SER A 212 -16.69 -21.54 -28.19
N GLY A 213 -16.68 -20.62 -29.14
CA GLY A 213 -17.88 -20.02 -29.70
C GLY A 213 -18.40 -18.82 -28.93
N LYS A 214 -17.83 -18.51 -27.76
CA LYS A 214 -18.08 -17.27 -27.01
C LYS A 214 -17.41 -16.07 -27.66
N SER A 215 -17.62 -14.90 -27.09
CA SER A 215 -16.98 -13.67 -27.53
C SER A 215 -16.75 -12.73 -26.36
N ILE A 216 -15.81 -11.81 -26.50
CA ILE A 216 -15.50 -10.75 -25.55
C ILE A 216 -15.28 -9.44 -26.33
N ASN A 217 -15.63 -8.31 -25.72
CA ASN A 217 -15.42 -7.01 -26.34
C ASN A 217 -14.05 -6.46 -25.95
N LEU A 218 -13.35 -5.85 -26.91
CA LEU A 218 -12.02 -5.28 -26.73
C LEU A 218 -12.03 -3.79 -27.05
N PHE A 219 -11.40 -3.02 -26.17
CA PHE A 219 -11.10 -1.60 -26.38
C PHE A 219 -9.59 -1.43 -26.58
N PHE A 220 -9.20 -0.70 -27.63
CA PHE A 220 -7.78 -0.41 -27.88
C PHE A 220 -7.55 1.07 -27.64
N TYR A 221 -6.93 1.43 -26.51
CA TYR A 221 -6.73 2.82 -26.11
C TYR A 221 -5.74 3.56 -27.02
N ASN A 222 -5.88 4.89 -27.12
CA ASN A 222 -4.96 5.74 -27.89
C ASN A 222 -3.59 5.80 -27.21
N GLY A 223 -2.63 5.03 -27.75
CA GLY A 223 -1.29 4.86 -27.20
C GLY A 223 -0.47 6.15 -27.21
N GLN A 224 -0.58 6.96 -28.26
CA GLN A 224 0.15 8.21 -28.39
C GLN A 224 -0.22 9.20 -27.27
N ILE A 225 -1.52 9.44 -27.04
CA ILE A 225 -1.96 10.35 -25.98
C ILE A 225 -1.62 9.79 -24.61
N ALA A 226 -1.76 8.47 -24.41
CA ALA A 226 -1.38 7.81 -23.16
C ALA A 226 0.11 8.03 -22.83
N GLN A 227 1.00 7.92 -23.81
CA GLN A 227 2.44 8.22 -23.63
C GLN A 227 2.69 9.71 -23.32
N GLU A 228 2.00 10.63 -24.00
CA GLU A 228 2.11 12.07 -23.73
C GLU A 228 1.65 12.42 -22.29
N VAL A 229 0.69 11.70 -21.75
CA VAL A 229 0.23 11.82 -20.35
C VAL A 229 1.26 11.24 -19.38
N SER A 230 1.74 10.01 -19.63
CA SER A 230 2.60 9.28 -18.70
C SER A 230 4.04 9.82 -18.66
N PHE A 231 4.60 10.21 -19.80
CA PHE A 231 6.02 10.55 -19.93
C PHE A 231 6.25 11.96 -20.49
N GLY A 232 5.20 12.63 -20.99
CA GLY A 232 5.28 13.99 -21.52
C GLY A 232 4.97 15.05 -20.46
N LYS A 233 4.67 16.27 -20.95
CA LYS A 233 4.35 17.42 -20.10
C LYS A 233 2.85 17.75 -20.09
N LEU A 234 2.00 16.84 -20.57
CA LEU A 234 0.58 17.12 -20.78
C LEU A 234 -0.16 17.42 -19.48
N LEU A 235 0.27 16.78 -18.38
CA LEU A 235 -0.27 17.00 -17.03
C LEU A 235 0.20 18.30 -16.36
N ASN A 236 1.03 19.10 -17.01
CA ASN A 236 1.38 20.43 -16.51
C ASN A 236 0.25 21.45 -16.73
N ASN A 237 -0.73 21.16 -17.60
CA ASN A 237 -1.82 22.06 -17.93
C ASN A 237 -3.08 21.29 -18.33
N GLY A 238 -4.12 21.32 -17.48
CA GLY A 238 -5.35 20.58 -17.70
C GLY A 238 -6.17 21.05 -18.91
N GLU A 239 -6.08 22.33 -19.32
CA GLU A 239 -6.72 22.85 -20.54
C GLU A 239 -6.03 22.29 -21.80
N ALA A 240 -4.69 22.26 -21.81
CA ALA A 240 -3.91 21.65 -22.89
C ALA A 240 -4.23 20.16 -23.01
N PHE A 241 -4.37 19.47 -21.88
CA PHE A 241 -4.78 18.06 -21.84
C PHE A 241 -6.18 17.88 -22.47
N ALA A 242 -7.16 18.69 -22.08
CA ALA A 242 -8.50 18.64 -22.65
C ALA A 242 -8.48 18.87 -24.18
N LYS A 243 -7.78 19.91 -24.63
CA LYS A 243 -7.64 20.23 -26.05
C LYS A 243 -6.97 19.10 -26.84
N ARG A 244 -5.97 18.43 -26.24
CA ARG A 244 -5.29 17.29 -26.86
C ARG A 244 -6.21 16.10 -27.05
N LEU A 245 -7.04 15.78 -26.05
CA LEU A 245 -8.07 14.72 -26.16
C LEU A 245 -9.07 15.06 -27.25
N VAL A 246 -9.61 16.29 -27.26
CA VAL A 246 -10.60 16.74 -28.24
C VAL A 246 -10.02 16.75 -29.67
N SER A 247 -8.74 17.09 -29.83
CA SER A 247 -8.07 17.11 -31.14
C SER A 247 -7.98 15.71 -31.80
N ALA A 248 -8.12 14.66 -31.03
CA ALA A 248 -8.09 13.28 -31.53
C ALA A 248 -9.40 12.84 -32.22
N PHE A 249 -10.46 13.65 -32.13
CA PHE A 249 -11.69 13.41 -32.92
C PHE A 249 -11.46 13.82 -34.38
N SER A 250 -10.63 13.10 -35.11
CA SER A 250 -10.38 13.25 -36.52
C SER A 250 -11.23 12.26 -37.32
N GLY A 251 -11.81 12.70 -38.41
CA GLY A 251 -12.55 11.85 -39.37
C GLY A 251 -13.94 12.37 -39.72
N GLY A 252 -14.26 12.39 -40.99
CA GLY A 252 -15.48 12.99 -41.54
C GLY A 252 -16.70 12.07 -41.59
N ASP A 253 -16.76 10.97 -40.84
CA ASP A 253 -17.90 10.10 -40.79
C ASP A 253 -18.84 10.42 -39.60
N ASP A 254 -20.14 10.17 -39.76
CA ASP A 254 -21.18 10.52 -38.79
C ASP A 254 -21.30 9.51 -37.63
N ARG A 255 -20.36 8.55 -37.49
CA ARG A 255 -20.39 7.55 -36.41
C ARG A 255 -20.05 8.15 -35.06
N PRO A 256 -20.68 7.69 -33.97
CA PRO A 256 -20.24 8.00 -32.60
C PRO A 256 -18.80 7.52 -32.40
N ARG A 257 -17.97 8.39 -31.84
CA ARG A 257 -16.54 8.11 -31.62
C ARG A 257 -16.16 8.28 -30.15
N ILE A 258 -15.32 7.38 -29.66
CA ILE A 258 -14.70 7.47 -28.35
C ILE A 258 -13.22 7.83 -28.50
N VAL A 259 -12.76 8.84 -27.76
CA VAL A 259 -11.33 9.06 -27.49
C VAL A 259 -11.05 8.56 -26.10
N HIS A 260 -10.24 7.54 -25.96
CA HIS A 260 -9.93 6.97 -24.67
C HIS A 260 -8.44 6.66 -24.52
N ILE A 261 -7.98 6.80 -23.27
CA ILE A 261 -6.60 6.51 -22.87
C ILE A 261 -6.61 5.59 -21.66
N ALA A 262 -5.54 4.82 -21.48
CA ALA A 262 -5.25 4.05 -20.29
C ALA A 262 -3.81 4.30 -19.85
N THR A 263 -3.59 4.50 -18.56
CA THR A 263 -2.27 4.75 -17.96
C THR A 263 -2.25 4.21 -16.53
N ASP A 264 -1.07 4.04 -15.95
CA ASP A 264 -0.95 3.85 -14.51
C ASP A 264 -1.65 4.99 -13.78
N GLY A 265 -2.49 4.67 -12.83
CA GLY A 265 -3.25 5.66 -12.07
C GLY A 265 -2.36 6.56 -11.24
N GLU A 266 -1.21 6.04 -10.81
CA GLU A 266 -0.16 6.77 -10.07
C GLU A 266 0.44 7.92 -10.87
N THR A 267 0.25 7.95 -12.18
CA THR A 267 0.55 9.09 -13.06
C THR A 267 -0.17 10.36 -12.60
N PHE A 268 -1.38 10.23 -12.05
CA PHE A 268 -2.20 11.33 -11.57
C PHE A 268 -1.93 11.70 -10.10
N GLY A 269 -0.66 11.88 -9.73
CA GLY A 269 -0.28 12.35 -8.39
C GLY A 269 1.13 11.96 -7.97
N HIS A 270 1.49 10.66 -8.04
CA HIS A 270 2.78 10.16 -7.62
C HIS A 270 3.87 10.38 -8.69
N HIS A 271 3.66 9.96 -9.93
CA HIS A 271 4.63 10.16 -11.02
C HIS A 271 4.70 11.62 -11.45
N HIS A 272 3.56 12.30 -11.49
CA HIS A 272 3.46 13.74 -11.77
C HIS A 272 2.73 14.42 -10.61
N ARG A 273 3.48 15.17 -9.81
CA ARG A 273 2.92 15.95 -8.71
C ARG A 273 1.80 16.86 -9.20
N PHE A 274 0.66 16.85 -8.52
CA PHE A 274 -0.56 17.59 -8.92
C PHE A 274 -1.20 17.11 -10.23
N GLY A 275 -0.88 15.90 -10.69
CA GLY A 275 -1.51 15.31 -11.88
C GLY A 275 -3.02 15.10 -11.72
N ASP A 276 -3.50 14.88 -10.49
CA ASP A 276 -4.91 14.86 -10.12
C ASP A 276 -5.62 16.17 -10.43
N MET A 277 -4.97 17.31 -10.16
CA MET A 277 -5.51 18.66 -10.45
C MET A 277 -5.57 18.93 -11.94
N ALA A 278 -4.56 18.50 -12.71
CA ALA A 278 -4.59 18.60 -14.16
C ALA A 278 -5.72 17.74 -14.76
N LEU A 279 -5.92 16.53 -14.23
CA LEU A 279 -7.01 15.63 -14.63
C LEU A 279 -8.38 16.24 -14.32
N SER A 280 -8.60 16.72 -13.09
CA SER A 280 -9.87 17.30 -12.67
C SER A 280 -10.20 18.57 -13.46
N TYR A 281 -9.19 19.41 -13.74
CA TYR A 281 -9.38 20.60 -14.58
C TYR A 281 -9.69 20.22 -16.03
N CYS A 282 -9.00 19.23 -16.59
CA CYS A 282 -9.28 18.69 -17.92
C CYS A 282 -10.75 18.25 -18.06
N LEU A 283 -11.23 17.43 -17.12
CA LEU A 283 -12.62 16.95 -17.11
C LEU A 283 -13.60 18.12 -16.96
N HIS A 284 -13.34 19.05 -16.07
CA HIS A 284 -14.14 20.26 -15.88
C HIS A 284 -14.19 21.13 -17.14
N TYR A 285 -13.06 21.33 -17.81
CA TYR A 285 -12.97 22.13 -19.04
C TYR A 285 -13.77 21.50 -20.17
N ILE A 286 -13.69 20.17 -20.35
CA ILE A 286 -14.46 19.43 -21.36
C ILE A 286 -15.98 19.61 -21.13
N GLU A 287 -16.44 19.43 -19.90
CA GLU A 287 -17.87 19.54 -19.54
C GLU A 287 -18.38 20.98 -19.65
N SER A 288 -17.66 21.94 -19.04
CA SER A 288 -18.07 23.35 -19.00
C SER A 288 -18.17 23.99 -20.40
N ASN A 289 -17.36 23.52 -21.35
CA ASN A 289 -17.36 24.00 -22.72
C ASN A 289 -18.15 23.08 -23.69
N ASN A 290 -18.82 22.03 -23.19
CA ASN A 290 -19.57 21.06 -23.99
C ASN A 290 -18.77 20.48 -25.17
N LEU A 291 -17.49 20.19 -24.99
CA LEU A 291 -16.59 19.73 -26.05
C LEU A 291 -16.82 18.26 -26.43
N ALA A 292 -17.15 17.43 -25.44
CA ALA A 292 -17.45 16.01 -25.58
C ALA A 292 -18.24 15.53 -24.35
N LYS A 293 -18.85 14.34 -24.43
CA LYS A 293 -19.46 13.66 -23.28
C LYS A 293 -18.41 12.81 -22.57
N ILE A 294 -18.26 12.98 -21.27
CA ILE A 294 -17.50 12.04 -20.45
C ILE A 294 -18.31 10.76 -20.32
N THR A 295 -17.65 9.60 -20.42
CA THR A 295 -18.29 8.28 -20.35
C THR A 295 -17.36 7.26 -19.69
N ASN A 296 -17.89 6.08 -19.34
CA ASN A 296 -17.10 4.89 -19.04
C ASN A 296 -17.28 3.81 -20.11
N TYR A 297 -16.51 2.74 -20.04
CA TYR A 297 -16.54 1.68 -21.07
C TYR A 297 -17.87 0.93 -21.11
N GLY A 298 -18.50 0.67 -19.96
CA GLY A 298 -19.80 -0.01 -19.90
C GLY A 298 -20.90 0.76 -20.62
N GLU A 299 -21.04 2.05 -20.29
CA GLU A 299 -22.02 2.94 -20.92
C GLU A 299 -21.80 3.07 -22.44
N TYR A 300 -20.52 3.24 -22.83
CA TYR A 300 -20.22 3.34 -24.26
C TYR A 300 -20.53 2.06 -25.01
N LEU A 301 -20.18 0.90 -24.46
CA LEU A 301 -20.46 -0.41 -25.05
C LEU A 301 -21.96 -0.70 -25.22
N GLU A 302 -22.77 -0.36 -24.21
CA GLU A 302 -24.22 -0.51 -24.29
C GLU A 302 -24.79 0.34 -25.41
N LYS A 303 -24.38 1.62 -25.51
CA LYS A 303 -24.92 2.56 -26.52
C LYS A 303 -24.38 2.33 -27.93
N HIS A 304 -23.17 1.77 -28.04
CA HIS A 304 -22.44 1.62 -29.29
C HIS A 304 -21.75 0.24 -29.36
N PRO A 305 -22.54 -0.83 -29.60
CA PRO A 305 -22.00 -2.18 -29.70
C PRO A 305 -21.02 -2.31 -30.86
N PRO A 306 -20.07 -3.28 -30.82
CA PRO A 306 -19.04 -3.44 -31.82
C PRO A 306 -19.61 -3.78 -33.19
N THR A 307 -19.04 -3.19 -34.23
CA THR A 307 -19.38 -3.41 -35.63
C THR A 307 -18.30 -4.20 -36.39
N HIS A 308 -17.15 -4.44 -35.75
CA HIS A 308 -16.00 -5.13 -36.29
C HIS A 308 -15.52 -6.26 -35.39
N ILE A 309 -14.99 -7.29 -36.02
CA ILE A 309 -14.29 -8.40 -35.36
C ILE A 309 -12.81 -8.11 -35.41
N VAL A 310 -12.11 -8.42 -34.30
CA VAL A 310 -10.65 -8.29 -34.18
C VAL A 310 -10.03 -9.62 -33.76
N GLU A 311 -8.85 -9.90 -34.28
CA GLU A 311 -7.91 -10.88 -33.72
C GLU A 311 -6.74 -10.16 -33.02
N ILE A 312 -6.27 -10.73 -31.92
CA ILE A 312 -5.17 -10.20 -31.12
C ILE A 312 -3.82 -10.81 -31.53
N ILE A 313 -2.73 -10.14 -31.14
CA ILE A 313 -1.40 -10.72 -31.13
C ILE A 313 -1.23 -11.47 -29.81
N GLU A 314 -1.03 -12.78 -29.92
CA GLU A 314 -0.87 -13.67 -28.76
C GLU A 314 0.37 -13.34 -27.93
N ASN A 315 0.27 -13.53 -26.61
CA ASN A 315 1.36 -13.28 -25.67
C ASN A 315 1.96 -11.87 -25.80
N SER A 316 1.09 -10.88 -25.97
CA SER A 316 1.45 -9.46 -26.08
C SER A 316 1.08 -8.68 -24.82
N SER A 317 1.73 -7.53 -24.59
CA SER A 317 1.50 -6.64 -23.45
C SER A 317 1.77 -5.18 -23.81
N TRP A 318 1.43 -4.22 -22.96
CA TRP A 318 1.67 -2.81 -23.21
C TRP A 318 3.10 -2.35 -22.89
N SER A 319 3.81 -2.99 -21.97
CA SER A 319 5.09 -2.54 -21.41
C SER A 319 6.31 -3.38 -21.86
N CYS A 320 6.10 -4.38 -22.74
CA CYS A 320 7.19 -5.15 -23.33
C CYS A 320 7.05 -5.23 -24.86
N ALA A 321 8.03 -4.71 -25.60
CA ALA A 321 8.05 -4.76 -27.05
C ALA A 321 8.17 -6.20 -27.60
N HIS A 322 8.64 -7.14 -26.77
CA HIS A 322 8.82 -8.56 -27.10
C HIS A 322 7.64 -9.42 -26.60
N GLY A 323 6.47 -8.82 -26.39
CA GLY A 323 5.29 -9.52 -25.92
C GLY A 323 5.24 -9.64 -24.39
N VAL A 324 5.42 -10.86 -23.84
CA VAL A 324 5.47 -11.12 -22.40
C VAL A 324 6.85 -11.60 -21.92
N GLU A 325 7.87 -11.46 -22.78
CA GLU A 325 9.22 -11.94 -22.48
C GLU A 325 9.86 -11.30 -21.24
N ARG A 326 9.47 -10.05 -20.90
CA ARG A 326 9.95 -9.36 -19.70
C ARG A 326 9.77 -10.18 -18.41
N TRP A 327 8.74 -11.02 -18.35
CA TRP A 327 8.38 -11.80 -17.16
C TRP A 327 8.86 -13.25 -17.19
N LYS A 328 9.60 -13.62 -18.20
CA LYS A 328 10.13 -14.99 -18.31
C LYS A 328 11.53 -15.09 -18.90
N ASP A 329 12.06 -14.04 -19.52
CA ASP A 329 13.37 -14.14 -20.21
C ASP A 329 14.12 -12.79 -20.18
N ASN A 330 15.37 -12.83 -20.63
CA ASN A 330 16.23 -11.66 -20.79
C ASN A 330 15.94 -10.96 -22.13
N CYS A 331 14.85 -10.24 -22.21
CA CYS A 331 14.46 -9.51 -23.44
C CYS A 331 15.13 -8.13 -23.57
N GLY A 332 15.95 -7.71 -22.59
CA GLY A 332 16.60 -6.41 -22.57
C GLY A 332 15.70 -5.23 -22.12
N CYS A 333 14.40 -5.44 -21.93
CA CYS A 333 13.52 -4.38 -21.39
C CYS A 333 13.91 -4.03 -19.95
N SER A 334 14.22 -2.74 -19.70
CA SER A 334 14.66 -2.22 -18.39
C SER A 334 13.96 -0.90 -18.06
N THR A 335 14.13 -0.40 -16.84
CA THR A 335 13.69 0.95 -16.46
C THR A 335 14.69 2.04 -16.86
N GLY A 336 15.86 1.65 -17.37
CA GLY A 336 16.90 2.57 -17.83
C GLY A 336 17.74 3.21 -16.73
N LYS A 337 17.58 2.82 -15.47
CA LYS A 337 18.32 3.40 -14.33
C LYS A 337 19.83 3.17 -14.44
N ASN A 338 20.26 2.01 -14.92
CA ASN A 338 21.67 1.70 -15.12
C ASN A 338 21.87 0.91 -16.42
N PRO A 339 22.45 1.51 -17.46
CA PRO A 339 22.63 0.88 -18.76
C PRO A 339 23.63 -0.29 -18.78
N LYS A 340 24.40 -0.48 -17.71
CA LYS A 340 25.33 -1.61 -17.56
C LYS A 340 24.68 -2.86 -16.97
N TRP A 341 23.48 -2.72 -16.41
CA TRP A 341 22.79 -3.84 -15.80
C TRP A 341 22.11 -4.72 -16.83
N THR A 342 22.11 -6.02 -16.58
CA THR A 342 21.46 -7.02 -17.40
C THR A 342 20.28 -7.63 -16.68
N GLN A 343 19.32 -8.15 -17.42
CA GLN A 343 18.16 -8.85 -16.88
C GLN A 343 18.28 -10.36 -17.08
N ALA A 344 19.50 -10.88 -17.15
CA ALA A 344 19.81 -12.31 -17.33
C ALA A 344 19.26 -13.19 -16.18
N TRP A 345 19.04 -12.61 -15.02
CA TRP A 345 18.44 -13.24 -13.85
C TRP A 345 16.97 -13.66 -14.03
N ARG A 346 16.23 -13.02 -14.96
CA ARG A 346 14.78 -13.21 -15.10
C ARG A 346 14.42 -14.65 -15.47
N LYS A 347 15.11 -15.25 -16.42
CA LYS A 347 14.81 -16.60 -16.88
C LYS A 347 15.10 -17.65 -15.80
N PRO A 348 16.31 -17.75 -15.22
CA PRO A 348 16.58 -18.74 -14.17
C PRO A 348 15.67 -18.55 -12.94
N LEU A 349 15.35 -17.30 -12.54
CA LEU A 349 14.39 -17.05 -11.47
C LEU A 349 13.01 -17.59 -11.85
N ARG A 350 12.55 -17.36 -13.09
CA ARG A 350 11.27 -17.89 -13.57
C ARG A 350 11.24 -19.41 -13.55
N GLU A 351 12.28 -20.05 -14.03
CA GLU A 351 12.42 -21.51 -14.03
C GLU A 351 12.45 -22.08 -12.60
N ALA A 352 13.09 -21.38 -11.66
CA ALA A 352 13.08 -21.77 -10.25
C ALA A 352 11.67 -21.70 -9.64
N MET A 353 10.92 -20.63 -9.95
CA MET A 353 9.53 -20.46 -9.48
C MET A 353 8.59 -21.50 -10.14
N ASP A 354 8.72 -21.73 -11.43
CA ASP A 354 7.91 -22.71 -12.15
C ASP A 354 8.16 -24.12 -11.61
N TRP A 355 9.41 -24.48 -11.37
CA TRP A 355 9.76 -25.74 -10.71
C TRP A 355 9.09 -25.84 -9.32
N LEU A 356 9.18 -24.80 -8.48
CA LEU A 356 8.58 -24.80 -7.14
C LEU A 356 7.06 -24.96 -7.21
N ARG A 357 6.37 -24.22 -8.09
CA ARG A 357 4.94 -24.38 -8.34
C ARG A 357 4.61 -25.84 -8.68
N ASP A 358 5.36 -26.42 -9.62
CA ASP A 358 5.11 -27.77 -10.13
C ASP A 358 5.36 -28.84 -9.07
N GLU A 359 6.26 -28.61 -8.08
CA GLU A 359 6.43 -29.46 -6.90
C GLU A 359 5.25 -29.33 -5.91
N THR A 360 4.68 -28.13 -5.75
CA THR A 360 3.57 -27.91 -4.80
C THR A 360 2.23 -28.45 -5.30
N ILE A 361 2.00 -28.53 -6.62
CA ILE A 361 0.74 -28.98 -7.22
C ILE A 361 0.39 -30.43 -6.85
N PRO A 362 1.25 -31.43 -7.02
CA PRO A 362 0.95 -32.82 -6.67
C PRO A 362 0.72 -32.99 -5.17
N ILE A 363 1.49 -32.29 -4.32
CA ILE A 363 1.32 -32.30 -2.88
C ILE A 363 -0.07 -31.78 -2.52
N TYR A 364 -0.44 -30.62 -3.03
CA TYR A 364 -1.76 -30.04 -2.83
C TYR A 364 -2.87 -30.98 -3.28
N ARG A 365 -2.77 -31.51 -4.52
CA ARG A 365 -3.79 -32.39 -5.08
C ARG A 365 -3.97 -33.66 -4.27
N SER A 366 -2.86 -34.28 -3.86
CA SER A 366 -2.90 -35.54 -3.09
C SER A 366 -3.48 -35.32 -1.69
N GLU A 367 -2.90 -34.41 -0.91
CA GLU A 367 -3.32 -34.23 0.49
C GLU A 367 -4.67 -33.55 0.63
N ALA A 368 -4.97 -32.54 -0.21
CA ALA A 368 -6.25 -31.85 -0.12
C ALA A 368 -7.44 -32.74 -0.52
N SER A 369 -7.23 -33.79 -1.34
CA SER A 369 -8.27 -34.78 -1.68
C SER A 369 -8.70 -35.65 -0.49
N GLU A 370 -7.93 -35.68 0.60
CA GLU A 370 -8.33 -36.35 1.84
C GLU A 370 -9.40 -35.54 2.62
N TYR A 371 -9.46 -34.24 2.36
CA TYR A 371 -10.33 -33.29 3.05
C TYR A 371 -11.46 -32.77 2.17
N PHE A 372 -11.25 -32.63 0.85
CA PHE A 372 -12.13 -31.96 -0.09
C PHE A 372 -12.45 -32.84 -1.30
N GLU A 373 -13.69 -32.81 -1.78
CA GLU A 373 -14.11 -33.56 -2.97
C GLU A 373 -13.46 -33.01 -4.25
N ASP A 374 -13.43 -31.66 -4.40
CA ASP A 374 -12.77 -30.96 -5.49
C ASP A 374 -11.79 -29.91 -4.94
N PRO A 375 -10.51 -30.26 -4.71
CA PRO A 375 -9.51 -29.34 -4.19
C PRO A 375 -9.35 -28.06 -5.00
N TRP A 376 -9.47 -28.13 -6.33
CA TRP A 376 -9.31 -26.93 -7.18
C TRP A 376 -10.47 -25.96 -7.04
N ASN A 377 -11.69 -26.45 -6.96
CA ASN A 377 -12.84 -25.61 -6.66
C ASN A 377 -12.74 -24.99 -5.26
N VAL A 378 -12.27 -25.74 -4.27
CA VAL A 378 -12.05 -25.20 -2.92
C VAL A 378 -10.98 -24.11 -2.92
N ARG A 379 -9.89 -24.27 -3.67
CA ARG A 379 -8.90 -23.20 -3.88
C ARG A 379 -9.54 -21.96 -4.52
N ASN A 380 -10.37 -22.15 -5.52
CA ASN A 380 -11.08 -21.03 -6.17
C ASN A 380 -12.01 -20.27 -5.20
N GLU A 381 -12.62 -20.98 -4.26
CA GLU A 381 -13.48 -20.37 -3.24
C GLU A 381 -12.73 -19.86 -2.00
N TYR A 382 -11.45 -20.19 -1.84
CA TYR A 382 -10.63 -19.76 -0.69
C TYR A 382 -10.52 -18.25 -0.55
N ILE A 383 -10.80 -17.50 -1.58
CA ILE A 383 -10.91 -16.03 -1.51
C ILE A 383 -11.92 -15.56 -0.44
N GLU A 384 -12.97 -16.34 -0.16
CA GLU A 384 -13.94 -16.02 0.89
C GLU A 384 -13.25 -15.99 2.28
N VAL A 385 -12.25 -16.85 2.49
CA VAL A 385 -11.43 -16.89 3.70
C VAL A 385 -10.37 -15.76 3.69
N ILE A 386 -9.74 -15.50 2.56
CA ILE A 386 -8.74 -14.42 2.44
C ILE A 386 -9.39 -13.06 2.77
N LEU A 387 -10.60 -12.83 2.31
CA LEU A 387 -11.34 -11.58 2.52
C LEU A 387 -12.00 -11.47 3.90
N ASP A 388 -12.20 -12.59 4.61
CA ASP A 388 -12.73 -12.61 5.97
C ASP A 388 -12.17 -13.82 6.75
N ARG A 389 -11.09 -13.57 7.51
CA ARG A 389 -10.44 -14.59 8.34
C ARG A 389 -11.11 -14.79 9.71
N SER A 390 -12.32 -14.24 9.90
CA SER A 390 -13.06 -14.50 11.14
C SER A 390 -13.28 -16.01 11.34
N ARG A 391 -13.13 -16.48 12.58
CA ARG A 391 -13.26 -17.90 12.91
C ARG A 391 -14.59 -18.49 12.43
N LYS A 392 -15.66 -17.69 12.54
CA LYS A 392 -17.01 -18.10 12.08
C LYS A 392 -17.04 -18.35 10.56
N ASN A 393 -16.43 -17.47 9.78
CA ASN A 393 -16.39 -17.59 8.33
C ASN A 393 -15.54 -18.79 7.90
N VAL A 394 -14.33 -18.94 8.46
CA VAL A 394 -13.43 -20.07 8.16
C VAL A 394 -14.06 -21.43 8.55
N GLU A 395 -14.70 -21.52 9.72
CA GLU A 395 -15.44 -22.74 10.12
C GLU A 395 -16.59 -23.05 9.15
N SER A 396 -17.31 -22.02 8.68
CA SER A 396 -18.38 -22.20 7.70
C SER A 396 -17.84 -22.67 6.35
N PHE A 397 -16.73 -22.09 5.89
CA PHE A 397 -16.05 -22.46 4.66
C PHE A 397 -15.57 -23.93 4.72
N LEU A 398 -14.84 -24.30 5.76
CA LEU A 398 -14.37 -25.69 5.92
C LEU A 398 -15.54 -26.68 5.98
N ARG A 399 -16.63 -26.36 6.68
CA ARG A 399 -17.82 -27.20 6.76
C ARG A 399 -18.54 -27.36 5.42
N LYS A 400 -18.56 -26.31 4.60
CA LYS A 400 -19.18 -26.29 3.25
C LYS A 400 -18.47 -27.25 2.30
N HIS A 401 -17.13 -27.32 2.40
CA HIS A 401 -16.31 -27.98 1.39
C HIS A 401 -15.72 -29.33 1.81
N ALA A 402 -15.70 -29.63 3.12
CA ALA A 402 -15.09 -30.85 3.60
C ALA A 402 -15.98 -32.08 3.35
N VAL A 403 -15.36 -33.19 2.90
CA VAL A 403 -16.04 -34.49 2.69
C VAL A 403 -16.44 -35.16 4.00
N LYS A 404 -15.87 -34.75 5.14
CA LYS A 404 -16.12 -35.26 6.49
C LYS A 404 -15.99 -34.14 7.52
N ARG A 405 -16.38 -34.42 8.77
CA ARG A 405 -16.09 -33.50 9.89
C ARG A 405 -14.59 -33.56 10.20
N LEU A 406 -13.89 -32.44 9.98
CA LEU A 406 -12.45 -32.31 10.20
C LEU A 406 -12.13 -32.17 11.69
N SER A 407 -11.08 -32.86 12.16
CA SER A 407 -10.44 -32.62 13.46
C SER A 407 -9.74 -31.26 13.50
N LYS A 408 -9.20 -30.88 14.65
CA LYS A 408 -8.41 -29.61 14.76
C LYS A 408 -7.16 -29.68 13.88
N GLU A 409 -6.44 -30.77 13.92
CA GLU A 409 -5.21 -31.02 13.17
C GLU A 409 -5.49 -31.04 11.65
N GLU A 410 -6.57 -31.69 11.24
CA GLU A 410 -6.99 -31.73 9.83
C GLU A 410 -7.37 -30.34 9.31
N LYS A 411 -8.02 -29.50 10.13
CA LYS A 411 -8.31 -28.10 9.78
C LYS A 411 -7.03 -27.30 9.58
N ILE A 412 -6.05 -27.43 10.47
CA ILE A 412 -4.75 -26.78 10.37
C ILE A 412 -4.05 -27.20 9.06
N ARG A 413 -3.99 -28.51 8.77
CA ARG A 413 -3.39 -29.01 7.54
C ARG A 413 -4.12 -28.50 6.29
N ALA A 414 -5.44 -28.52 6.29
CA ALA A 414 -6.26 -28.01 5.19
C ALA A 414 -6.00 -26.51 4.93
N LEU A 415 -5.93 -25.69 5.98
CA LEU A 415 -5.61 -24.27 5.85
C LEU A 415 -4.17 -24.04 5.37
N LYS A 416 -3.19 -24.80 5.84
CA LYS A 416 -1.80 -24.75 5.36
C LYS A 416 -1.70 -25.08 3.87
N LEU A 417 -2.41 -26.10 3.39
CA LEU A 417 -2.47 -26.48 1.98
C LEU A 417 -3.05 -25.36 1.11
N LEU A 418 -4.13 -24.71 1.53
CA LEU A 418 -4.76 -23.63 0.82
C LEU A 418 -3.87 -22.36 0.79
N ASP A 419 -3.24 -22.04 1.93
CA ASP A 419 -2.36 -20.86 2.02
C ASP A 419 -1.01 -21.11 1.32
N MET A 420 -0.54 -22.37 1.25
CA MET A 420 0.58 -22.78 0.38
C MET A 420 0.29 -22.42 -1.08
N GLN A 421 -0.89 -22.79 -1.59
CA GLN A 421 -1.30 -22.44 -2.97
C GLN A 421 -1.46 -20.93 -3.17
N ARG A 422 -1.95 -20.20 -2.18
CA ARG A 422 -2.01 -18.73 -2.21
C ARG A 422 -0.61 -18.13 -2.39
N ASN A 423 0.35 -18.55 -1.58
CA ASN A 423 1.73 -18.06 -1.66
C ASN A 423 2.42 -18.49 -2.97
N ALA A 424 2.15 -19.70 -3.48
CA ALA A 424 2.62 -20.17 -4.78
C ALA A 424 2.08 -19.32 -5.95
N MET A 425 0.91 -18.69 -5.83
CA MET A 425 0.41 -17.74 -6.81
C MET A 425 0.99 -16.33 -6.61
N LEU A 426 1.16 -15.87 -5.36
CA LEU A 426 1.75 -14.56 -5.04
C LEU A 426 3.18 -14.42 -5.54
N MET A 427 3.96 -15.51 -5.61
CA MET A 427 5.32 -15.46 -6.15
C MET A 427 5.39 -15.10 -7.65
N TYR A 428 4.26 -15.02 -8.35
CA TYR A 428 4.16 -14.61 -9.76
C TYR A 428 3.67 -13.19 -9.97
N THR A 429 3.60 -12.38 -8.94
CA THR A 429 3.27 -10.96 -9.06
C THR A 429 4.18 -10.28 -10.08
N SER A 430 3.61 -9.57 -11.05
CA SER A 430 4.34 -9.04 -12.23
C SER A 430 5.53 -8.15 -11.87
N CYS A 431 5.41 -7.32 -10.81
CA CYS A 431 6.49 -6.43 -10.37
C CYS A 431 7.78 -7.15 -9.98
N GLY A 432 7.71 -8.45 -9.63
CA GLY A 432 8.89 -9.27 -9.36
C GLY A 432 9.84 -9.43 -10.54
N TRP A 433 9.38 -9.19 -11.78
CA TRP A 433 10.22 -9.23 -12.99
C TRP A 433 10.32 -7.90 -13.71
N PHE A 434 9.59 -6.87 -13.27
CA PHE A 434 9.50 -5.61 -13.99
C PHE A 434 10.79 -4.79 -13.90
N PHE A 435 11.39 -4.71 -12.73
CA PHE A 435 12.57 -3.89 -12.43
C PHE A 435 13.88 -4.54 -12.89
N ASP A 436 15.02 -3.87 -12.62
CA ASP A 436 16.26 -4.10 -13.33
C ASP A 436 17.23 -5.04 -12.60
N ASP A 437 17.04 -5.34 -11.32
CA ASP A 437 17.94 -6.20 -10.55
C ASP A 437 17.22 -7.19 -9.63
N VAL A 438 17.82 -8.35 -9.47
CA VAL A 438 17.30 -9.44 -8.65
C VAL A 438 17.26 -9.10 -7.14
N SER A 439 18.01 -8.09 -6.69
CA SER A 439 17.98 -7.58 -5.32
C SER A 439 16.95 -6.48 -5.07
N GLY A 440 16.09 -6.19 -6.06
CA GLY A 440 14.98 -5.25 -5.91
C GLY A 440 13.97 -5.71 -4.85
N ILE A 441 13.32 -4.77 -4.17
CA ILE A 441 12.37 -5.09 -3.09
C ILE A 441 11.22 -5.97 -3.57
N GLU A 442 10.78 -5.80 -4.82
CA GLU A 442 9.72 -6.59 -5.44
C GLU A 442 10.16 -8.03 -5.72
N VAL A 443 11.42 -8.23 -6.11
CA VAL A 443 11.99 -9.57 -6.32
C VAL A 443 12.19 -10.28 -4.99
N ILE A 444 12.70 -9.58 -3.97
CA ILE A 444 12.80 -10.11 -2.61
C ILE A 444 11.42 -10.54 -2.12
N GLN A 445 10.40 -9.73 -2.36
CA GLN A 445 9.02 -10.02 -1.95
C GLN A 445 8.48 -11.31 -2.56
N ILE A 446 8.66 -11.52 -3.88
CA ILE A 446 8.21 -12.78 -4.52
C ILE A 446 9.01 -13.99 -4.05
N MET A 447 10.29 -13.83 -3.73
CA MET A 447 11.09 -14.89 -3.12
C MET A 447 10.66 -15.19 -1.67
N GLN A 448 10.14 -14.21 -0.92
CA GLN A 448 9.55 -14.44 0.39
C GLN A 448 8.26 -15.27 0.28
N TYR A 449 7.40 -15.00 -0.71
CA TYR A 449 6.22 -15.84 -0.97
C TYR A 449 6.63 -17.28 -1.36
N ALA A 450 7.64 -17.44 -2.20
CA ALA A 450 8.21 -18.76 -2.51
C ALA A 450 8.73 -19.46 -1.25
N SER A 451 9.48 -18.76 -0.41
CA SER A 451 9.98 -19.30 0.87
C SER A 451 8.85 -19.72 1.82
N ARG A 452 7.75 -18.96 1.86
CA ARG A 452 6.58 -19.34 2.66
C ARG A 452 5.89 -20.60 2.13
N ALA A 453 5.75 -20.71 0.81
CA ALA A 453 5.21 -21.91 0.18
C ALA A 453 6.10 -23.14 0.48
N ILE A 454 7.43 -23.00 0.39
CA ILE A 454 8.40 -24.04 0.75
C ILE A 454 8.23 -24.45 2.22
N GLN A 455 8.14 -23.49 3.13
CA GLN A 455 7.98 -23.75 4.56
C GLN A 455 6.70 -24.54 4.84
N TYR A 456 5.59 -24.24 4.18
CA TYR A 456 4.37 -25.04 4.33
C TYR A 456 4.54 -26.47 3.85
N VAL A 457 5.27 -26.70 2.74
CA VAL A 457 5.58 -28.08 2.32
C VAL A 457 6.43 -28.79 3.36
N GLU A 458 7.47 -28.13 3.89
CA GLU A 458 8.35 -28.71 4.92
C GLU A 458 7.59 -29.02 6.23
N GLU A 459 6.58 -28.22 6.58
CA GLU A 459 5.70 -28.46 7.74
C GLU A 459 4.66 -29.58 7.50
N LEU A 460 4.29 -29.85 6.26
CA LEU A 460 3.31 -30.86 5.87
C LEU A 460 3.98 -32.23 5.60
N GLN A 461 5.19 -32.20 5.06
CA GLN A 461 5.95 -33.40 4.64
C GLN A 461 7.43 -33.21 4.97
N ASP A 462 8.14 -34.28 5.33
CA ASP A 462 9.60 -34.27 5.45
C ASP A 462 10.23 -34.07 4.07
N SER A 463 10.54 -32.84 3.73
CA SER A 463 11.10 -32.48 2.42
C SER A 463 12.24 -31.45 2.55
N TYR A 464 13.13 -31.43 1.56
CA TYR A 464 14.26 -30.50 1.49
C TYR A 464 14.12 -29.57 0.27
N LEU A 465 12.94 -28.98 0.10
CA LEU A 465 12.67 -28.14 -1.07
C LEU A 465 13.52 -26.84 -1.07
N GLU A 466 13.78 -26.24 0.10
CA GLU A 466 14.59 -25.03 0.18
C GLU A 466 15.98 -25.23 -0.44
N THR A 467 16.65 -26.35 -0.12
CA THR A 467 17.98 -26.63 -0.66
C THR A 467 17.96 -26.78 -2.18
N LYS A 468 16.95 -27.44 -2.73
CA LYS A 468 16.79 -27.60 -4.19
C LYS A 468 16.43 -26.29 -4.87
N TYR A 469 15.64 -25.43 -4.21
CA TYR A 469 15.28 -24.11 -4.71
C TYR A 469 16.50 -23.18 -4.76
N LEU A 470 17.28 -23.12 -3.66
CA LEU A 470 18.51 -22.33 -3.61
C LEU A 470 19.49 -22.69 -4.74
N LYS A 471 19.67 -23.99 -5.00
CA LYS A 471 20.54 -24.45 -6.08
C LYS A 471 20.11 -23.92 -7.46
N ARG A 472 18.80 -23.71 -7.69
CA ARG A 472 18.29 -23.07 -8.91
C ARG A 472 18.48 -21.56 -8.91
N LEU A 473 18.37 -20.93 -7.75
CA LEU A 473 18.60 -19.49 -7.59
C LEU A 473 20.08 -19.11 -7.82
N GLU A 474 21.04 -20.04 -7.64
CA GLU A 474 22.45 -19.82 -7.97
C GLU A 474 22.66 -19.53 -9.48
N GLU A 475 21.77 -20.05 -10.34
CA GLU A 475 21.80 -19.84 -11.79
C GLU A 475 21.29 -18.45 -12.21
N ALA A 476 20.68 -17.68 -11.34
CA ALA A 476 20.15 -16.34 -11.61
C ALA A 476 21.16 -15.25 -11.22
N PRO A 477 21.96 -14.71 -12.17
CA PRO A 477 23.03 -13.76 -11.86
C PRO A 477 22.45 -12.40 -11.47
N GLY A 478 22.98 -11.77 -10.42
CA GLY A 478 22.63 -10.42 -10.00
C GLY A 478 23.58 -9.36 -10.55
N ASN A 479 23.16 -8.10 -10.55
CA ASN A 479 24.03 -6.98 -10.89
C ASN A 479 24.74 -6.39 -9.66
N ILE A 480 24.14 -6.55 -8.47
CA ILE A 480 24.66 -6.05 -7.19
C ILE A 480 25.20 -7.21 -6.35
N TYR A 481 24.44 -8.29 -6.23
CA TYR A 481 24.84 -9.54 -5.60
C TYR A 481 25.26 -10.54 -6.65
N GLU A 482 26.06 -11.53 -6.27
CA GLU A 482 26.55 -12.56 -7.19
C GLU A 482 25.41 -13.27 -7.92
N ASN A 483 24.37 -13.67 -7.19
CA ASN A 483 23.19 -14.35 -7.74
C ASN A 483 21.99 -14.23 -6.80
N ALA A 484 20.82 -14.73 -7.23
CA ALA A 484 19.59 -14.70 -6.47
C ALA A 484 19.67 -15.53 -5.17
N ALA A 485 20.48 -16.59 -5.10
CA ALA A 485 20.66 -17.36 -3.87
C ALA A 485 21.31 -16.50 -2.78
N LYS A 486 22.29 -15.65 -3.13
CA LYS A 486 22.88 -14.69 -2.18
C LYS A 486 21.91 -13.64 -1.70
N VAL A 487 21.03 -13.17 -2.58
CA VAL A 487 19.91 -12.27 -2.20
C VAL A 487 18.95 -12.99 -1.26
N TYR A 488 18.59 -14.23 -1.55
CA TYR A 488 17.73 -15.03 -0.69
C TYR A 488 18.34 -15.25 0.70
N GLU A 489 19.61 -15.62 0.79
CA GLU A 489 20.33 -15.80 2.06
C GLU A 489 20.39 -14.50 2.88
N ALA A 490 20.58 -13.35 2.21
CA ALA A 490 20.73 -12.06 2.87
C ALA A 490 19.39 -11.44 3.35
N PHE A 491 18.31 -11.62 2.60
CA PHE A 491 17.05 -10.88 2.84
C PHE A 491 15.83 -11.76 3.08
N VAL A 492 15.76 -12.96 2.49
CA VAL A 492 14.59 -13.82 2.58
C VAL A 492 14.69 -14.77 3.76
N ARG A 493 15.81 -15.50 3.88
CA ARG A 493 16.01 -16.45 4.97
C ARG A 493 15.92 -15.80 6.36
N PRO A 494 16.48 -14.60 6.62
CA PRO A 494 16.32 -13.91 7.91
C PRO A 494 14.89 -13.44 8.18
N ALA A 495 14.05 -13.27 7.15
CA ALA A 495 12.65 -12.88 7.30
C ALA A 495 11.74 -14.06 7.65
N ARG A 496 12.15 -15.31 7.39
CA ARG A 496 11.35 -16.51 7.75
C ARG A 496 10.98 -16.49 9.23
N SER A 497 9.72 -16.76 9.50
CA SER A 497 9.21 -16.81 10.86
C SER A 497 8.41 -18.10 11.10
N ASP A 498 8.51 -18.57 12.33
CA ASP A 498 7.71 -19.66 12.90
C ASP A 498 7.09 -19.18 14.22
N LEU A 499 6.33 -20.06 14.87
CA LEU A 499 5.71 -19.72 16.16
C LEU A 499 6.72 -19.53 17.30
N LEU A 500 7.94 -20.11 17.21
CA LEU A 500 9.00 -19.88 18.19
C LEU A 500 9.53 -18.45 18.06
N ARG A 501 9.77 -17.98 16.84
CA ARG A 501 10.22 -16.60 16.59
C ARG A 501 9.14 -15.58 16.99
N VAL A 502 7.86 -15.87 16.77
CA VAL A 502 6.76 -15.01 17.27
C VAL A 502 6.77 -15.00 18.82
N GLY A 503 7.04 -16.16 19.45
CA GLY A 503 7.23 -16.25 20.89
C GLY A 503 8.44 -15.44 21.38
N ALA A 504 9.54 -15.42 20.65
CA ALA A 504 10.71 -14.60 20.96
C ALA A 504 10.37 -13.10 20.86
N HIS A 505 9.61 -12.71 19.84
CA HIS A 505 9.11 -11.35 19.67
C HIS A 505 8.29 -10.91 20.90
N TYR A 506 7.28 -11.69 21.28
CA TYR A 506 6.47 -11.45 22.49
C TYR A 506 7.34 -11.35 23.75
N SER A 507 8.27 -12.30 23.93
CA SER A 507 9.09 -12.39 25.15
C SER A 507 10.02 -11.18 25.29
N ILE A 508 10.67 -10.72 24.22
CA ILE A 508 11.55 -9.56 24.22
C ILE A 508 10.74 -8.27 24.45
N SER A 509 9.59 -8.12 23.82
CA SER A 509 8.72 -6.94 24.02
C SER A 509 8.22 -6.85 25.46
N SER A 510 8.01 -7.98 26.15
CA SER A 510 7.58 -8.04 27.55
C SER A 510 8.59 -7.39 28.55
N ILE A 511 9.87 -7.26 28.16
CA ILE A 511 10.89 -6.53 28.97
C ILE A 511 10.51 -5.06 29.15
N PHE A 512 9.97 -4.42 28.10
CA PHE A 512 9.70 -2.99 28.07
C PHE A 512 8.27 -2.65 28.50
N GLU A 513 7.37 -3.61 28.42
CA GLU A 513 5.94 -3.47 28.78
C GLU A 513 5.63 -4.19 30.11
N LYS A 514 4.48 -3.93 30.69
CA LYS A 514 3.98 -4.76 31.81
C LYS A 514 3.59 -6.13 31.25
N CYS A 515 3.83 -7.20 32.04
CA CYS A 515 3.29 -8.52 31.67
C CYS A 515 1.77 -8.39 31.49
N PRO A 516 1.23 -8.67 30.30
CA PRO A 516 -0.17 -8.42 30.03
C PRO A 516 -1.07 -9.43 30.73
N GLU A 517 -2.20 -8.98 31.24
CA GLU A 517 -3.26 -9.81 31.79
C GLU A 517 -4.24 -10.28 30.69
N GLU A 518 -4.24 -9.61 29.54
CA GLU A 518 -5.08 -9.88 28.39
C GLU A 518 -4.29 -10.46 27.21
N ASP A 519 -5.00 -11.09 26.28
CA ASP A 519 -4.42 -11.62 25.05
C ASP A 519 -3.85 -10.49 24.19
N ILE A 520 -2.56 -10.59 23.83
CA ILE A 520 -1.91 -9.62 22.93
C ILE A 520 -2.07 -10.09 21.49
N LYS A 521 -2.57 -9.20 20.63
CA LYS A 521 -2.51 -9.37 19.18
C LYS A 521 -1.27 -8.69 18.63
N THR A 522 -0.44 -9.48 17.96
CA THR A 522 0.70 -9.00 17.20
C THR A 522 0.52 -9.47 15.76
N PHE A 523 0.17 -8.53 14.86
CA PHE A 523 -0.23 -8.84 13.49
C PHE A 523 -1.44 -9.80 13.47
N HIS A 524 -1.34 -10.91 12.75
CA HIS A 524 -2.39 -11.95 12.79
C HIS A 524 -2.21 -12.99 13.91
N TYR A 525 -1.13 -12.91 14.71
CA TYR A 525 -0.90 -13.82 15.82
C TYR A 525 -1.59 -13.33 17.10
N THR A 526 -2.05 -14.29 17.89
CA THR A 526 -2.55 -14.03 19.23
C THR A 526 -1.61 -14.72 20.24
N ALA A 527 -1.06 -13.94 21.15
CA ALA A 527 -0.21 -14.40 22.24
C ALA A 527 -1.00 -14.35 23.55
N LYS A 528 -1.26 -15.50 24.15
CA LYS A 528 -1.94 -15.64 25.43
C LYS A 528 -0.94 -15.98 26.52
N SER A 529 -0.66 -15.03 27.41
CA SER A 529 0.22 -15.25 28.53
C SER A 529 -0.36 -16.31 29.50
N ALA A 530 0.39 -17.38 29.70
CA ALA A 530 0.03 -18.39 30.71
C ALA A 530 0.75 -18.13 32.05
N LEU A 531 1.96 -17.57 31.99
CA LEU A 531 2.74 -17.11 33.14
C LEU A 531 3.76 -16.08 32.66
N CYS A 532 3.93 -14.98 33.39
CA CYS A 532 4.97 -13.99 33.15
C CYS A 532 5.46 -13.41 34.47
N GLY A 533 6.74 -13.56 34.76
CA GLY A 533 7.41 -13.04 35.96
C GLY A 533 8.55 -12.11 35.56
N LYS A 534 8.64 -10.91 36.16
CA LYS A 534 9.65 -9.91 35.88
C LYS A 534 10.41 -9.54 37.14
N MET A 535 11.74 -9.59 37.08
CA MET A 535 12.64 -9.25 38.17
C MET A 535 13.64 -8.18 37.73
N LYS A 536 14.02 -7.28 38.65
CA LYS A 536 14.99 -6.21 38.37
C LYS A 536 16.11 -6.22 39.41
N ALA A 537 17.34 -6.03 38.95
CA ALA A 537 18.53 -5.84 39.77
C ALA A 537 19.36 -4.69 39.17
N GLY A 538 19.18 -3.48 39.69
CA GLY A 538 19.78 -2.27 39.11
C GLY A 538 19.30 -2.02 37.69
N LYS A 539 20.22 -2.03 36.71
CA LYS A 539 19.93 -1.88 35.28
C LYS A 539 19.52 -3.20 34.61
N LEU A 540 19.73 -4.31 35.28
CA LEU A 540 19.41 -5.63 34.76
C LEU A 540 17.94 -5.93 34.95
N THR A 541 17.35 -6.55 33.95
CA THR A 541 15.97 -7.05 34.03
C THR A 541 15.95 -8.49 33.49
N LEU A 542 15.34 -9.39 34.24
CA LEU A 542 15.06 -10.76 33.80
C LEU A 542 13.54 -10.95 33.72
N THR A 543 13.03 -11.45 32.60
CA THR A 543 11.65 -11.87 32.44
C THR A 543 11.62 -13.36 32.11
N LEU A 544 10.79 -14.12 32.81
CA LEU A 544 10.61 -15.55 32.63
C LEU A 544 9.12 -15.85 32.50
N GLY A 545 8.77 -16.79 31.61
CA GLY A 545 7.38 -17.10 31.44
C GLY A 545 7.08 -18.21 30.43
N LYS A 546 5.79 -18.44 30.27
CA LYS A 546 5.25 -19.28 29.19
C LYS A 546 4.07 -18.59 28.52
N VAL A 547 3.99 -18.72 27.21
CA VAL A 547 2.99 -18.09 26.37
C VAL A 547 2.48 -19.07 25.32
N ASN A 548 1.17 -19.09 25.06
CA ASN A 548 0.57 -19.81 23.95
C ASN A 548 0.42 -18.84 22.77
N ILE A 549 1.00 -19.23 21.63
CA ILE A 549 0.95 -18.47 20.38
C ILE A 549 0.03 -19.20 19.41
N THR A 550 -0.94 -18.48 18.83
CA THR A 550 -1.88 -19.01 17.84
C THR A 550 -1.81 -18.17 16.56
N SER A 551 -1.65 -18.83 15.41
CA SER A 551 -1.77 -18.20 14.08
C SER A 551 -3.24 -17.94 13.74
N GLY A 552 -3.58 -16.73 13.33
CA GLY A 552 -4.91 -16.40 12.82
C GLY A 552 -5.16 -16.90 11.39
N ILE A 553 -4.10 -17.29 10.67
CA ILE A 553 -4.19 -17.78 9.28
C ILE A 553 -4.46 -19.27 9.26
N THR A 554 -3.57 -20.07 9.86
CA THR A 554 -3.59 -21.53 9.80
C THR A 554 -4.19 -22.20 11.02
N TRP A 555 -4.45 -21.42 12.08
CA TRP A 555 -4.87 -21.87 13.41
C TRP A 555 -3.86 -22.78 14.12
N ASP A 556 -2.64 -22.80 13.61
CA ASP A 556 -1.52 -23.47 14.24
C ASP A 556 -1.26 -22.83 15.60
N GLU A 557 -0.98 -23.64 16.61
CA GLU A 557 -0.72 -23.13 17.96
C GLU A 557 0.47 -23.84 18.58
N LYS A 558 1.23 -23.08 19.37
CA LYS A 558 2.37 -23.62 20.11
C LYS A 558 2.50 -22.90 21.44
N THR A 559 2.65 -23.68 22.52
CA THR A 559 3.04 -23.11 23.79
C THR A 559 4.56 -23.10 23.90
N VAL A 560 5.13 -21.95 24.26
CA VAL A 560 6.57 -21.79 24.40
C VAL A 560 6.94 -21.33 25.81
N SER A 561 8.08 -21.80 26.29
CA SER A 561 8.77 -21.29 27.47
C SER A 561 9.79 -20.26 27.04
N PHE A 562 9.94 -19.20 27.82
CA PHE A 562 10.92 -18.15 27.52
C PHE A 562 11.63 -17.62 28.76
N ALA A 563 12.86 -17.14 28.54
CA ALA A 563 13.62 -16.32 29.47
C ALA A 563 14.28 -15.18 28.71
N VAL A 564 14.14 -13.94 29.16
CA VAL A 564 14.79 -12.79 28.53
C VAL A 564 15.60 -12.03 29.57
N LEU A 565 16.89 -11.88 29.31
CA LEU A 565 17.84 -11.11 30.11
C LEU A 565 18.18 -9.81 29.38
N TYR A 566 17.83 -8.69 29.97
CA TYR A 566 18.20 -7.35 29.55
C TYR A 566 19.34 -6.80 30.40
N LEU A 567 20.46 -6.50 29.75
CA LEU A 567 21.69 -6.03 30.40
C LEU A 567 21.84 -4.49 30.34
N GLY A 568 20.90 -3.82 29.75
CA GLY A 568 20.94 -2.39 29.44
C GLY A 568 21.29 -2.11 27.98
N ASP A 569 20.94 -0.91 27.52
CA ASP A 569 21.12 -0.44 26.15
C ASP A 569 20.50 -1.41 25.11
N HIS A 570 21.28 -1.90 24.16
CA HIS A 570 20.82 -2.86 23.14
C HIS A 570 21.12 -4.33 23.49
N ASN A 571 21.63 -4.60 24.67
CA ASN A 571 22.06 -5.95 25.07
C ASN A 571 20.89 -6.75 25.64
N ILE A 572 20.25 -7.50 24.77
CA ILE A 572 19.11 -8.38 25.08
C ILE A 572 19.43 -9.80 24.63
N ASN A 573 19.26 -10.76 25.52
CA ASN A 573 19.31 -12.19 25.24
C ASN A 573 17.97 -12.82 25.58
N GLY A 574 17.23 -13.30 24.58
CA GLY A 574 15.95 -13.99 24.73
C GLY A 574 16.05 -15.46 24.37
N GLY A 575 15.99 -16.35 25.33
CA GLY A 575 15.87 -17.78 25.10
C GLY A 575 14.40 -18.18 24.94
N VAL A 576 14.09 -18.97 23.90
CA VAL A 576 12.71 -19.47 23.64
C VAL A 576 12.78 -20.94 23.21
N LYS A 577 11.97 -21.78 23.81
CA LYS A 577 11.82 -23.19 23.40
C LYS A 577 10.36 -23.64 23.50
N GLU A 578 10.03 -24.71 22.81
CA GLU A 578 8.73 -25.36 22.99
C GLU A 578 8.54 -25.82 24.46
N PHE A 579 7.35 -25.59 24.97
CA PHE A 579 7.00 -25.99 26.34
C PHE A 579 6.81 -27.52 26.40
N VAL A 580 7.65 -28.21 27.19
CA VAL A 580 7.64 -29.67 27.31
C VAL A 580 6.80 -30.13 28.50
N GLY A 581 6.69 -29.32 29.56
CA GLY A 581 5.92 -29.63 30.73
C GLY A 581 6.23 -28.70 31.92
N ASP A 582 5.35 -28.71 32.94
CA ASP A 582 5.50 -27.81 34.09
C ASP A 582 6.73 -28.15 34.94
N GLU A 583 7.14 -29.41 35.04
CA GLU A 583 8.31 -29.82 35.83
C GLU A 583 9.62 -29.24 35.21
N ASP A 584 9.84 -29.44 33.91
CA ASP A 584 11.01 -28.87 33.21
C ASP A 584 11.03 -27.33 33.29
N PHE A 585 9.86 -26.70 33.13
CA PHE A 585 9.71 -25.27 33.21
C PHE A 585 10.07 -24.73 34.63
N LEU A 586 9.60 -25.33 35.70
CA LEU A 586 9.84 -24.90 37.06
C LEU A 586 11.33 -25.07 37.45
N VAL A 587 11.96 -26.19 37.04
CA VAL A 587 13.39 -26.41 37.27
C VAL A 587 14.22 -25.31 36.54
N MET A 588 13.92 -25.07 35.28
CA MET A 588 14.57 -24.01 34.49
C MET A 588 14.38 -22.62 35.13
N GLN A 589 13.15 -22.32 35.55
CA GLN A 589 12.81 -21.07 36.21
C GLN A 589 13.60 -20.86 37.49
N ASP A 590 13.64 -21.87 38.36
CA ASP A 590 14.32 -21.77 39.65
C ASP A 590 15.84 -21.62 39.49
N GLU A 591 16.45 -22.36 38.58
CA GLU A 591 17.89 -22.25 38.32
C GLU A 591 18.26 -20.86 37.81
N ILE A 592 17.58 -20.33 36.79
CA ILE A 592 17.85 -19.04 36.21
C ILE A 592 17.58 -17.90 37.20
N LYS A 593 16.45 -17.99 37.93
CA LYS A 593 16.09 -17.04 38.99
C LYS A 593 17.13 -16.97 40.10
N ASN A 594 17.52 -18.13 40.64
CA ASN A 594 18.53 -18.22 41.71
C ASN A 594 19.89 -17.63 41.29
N ALA A 595 20.31 -17.87 40.04
CA ALA A 595 21.54 -17.27 39.51
C ALA A 595 21.42 -15.75 39.38
N PHE A 596 20.27 -15.26 38.92
CA PHE A 596 20.01 -13.82 38.79
C PHE A 596 19.95 -13.09 40.15
N GLU A 597 19.27 -13.67 41.14
CA GLU A 597 19.18 -13.14 42.51
C GLU A 597 20.55 -13.04 43.19
N LYS A 598 21.47 -13.97 42.89
CA LYS A 598 22.87 -13.93 43.33
C LYS A 598 23.73 -12.93 42.57
N GLY A 599 23.21 -12.24 41.56
CA GLY A 599 23.96 -11.32 40.68
C GLY A 599 24.96 -12.01 39.76
N ASN A 600 24.88 -13.34 39.59
CA ASN A 600 25.79 -14.11 38.76
C ASN A 600 25.39 -14.12 37.30
N VAL A 601 25.55 -12.98 36.59
CA VAL A 601 25.18 -12.79 35.20
C VAL A 601 25.79 -13.83 34.25
N PRO A 602 27.08 -14.18 34.35
CA PRO A 602 27.68 -15.23 33.51
C PRO A 602 26.95 -16.58 33.65
N GLU A 603 26.53 -16.95 34.86
CA GLU A 603 25.80 -18.17 35.10
C GLU A 603 24.38 -18.11 34.52
N VAL A 604 23.70 -16.96 34.61
CA VAL A 604 22.40 -16.74 33.95
C VAL A 604 22.51 -17.00 32.45
N ILE A 605 23.51 -16.41 31.79
CA ILE A 605 23.73 -16.58 30.35
C ILE A 605 24.02 -18.04 30.02
N ARG A 606 24.91 -18.71 30.78
CA ARG A 606 25.21 -20.13 30.58
C ARG A 606 23.99 -21.05 30.75
N LEU A 607 23.17 -20.79 31.74
CA LEU A 607 21.93 -21.54 31.97
C LEU A 607 20.93 -21.29 30.83
N MET A 608 20.79 -20.07 30.37
CA MET A 608 19.92 -19.77 29.23
C MET A 608 20.38 -20.52 27.97
N ASP A 609 21.68 -20.46 27.62
CA ASP A 609 22.20 -21.15 26.46
C ASP A 609 21.96 -22.68 26.54
N MET A 610 22.22 -23.29 27.71
CA MET A 610 22.00 -24.71 27.93
C MET A 610 20.50 -25.09 27.89
N ARG A 611 19.63 -24.32 28.54
CA ARG A 611 18.20 -24.67 28.69
C ARG A 611 17.39 -24.40 27.44
N PHE A 612 17.81 -23.46 26.60
CA PHE A 612 17.13 -23.12 25.35
C PHE A 612 17.83 -23.69 24.10
N GLU A 613 18.85 -24.57 24.26
CA GLU A 613 19.49 -25.34 23.19
C GLU A 613 19.99 -24.46 22.04
N GLY A 614 20.51 -23.27 22.34
CA GLY A 614 20.99 -22.30 21.35
C GLY A 614 19.90 -21.48 20.64
N ASN A 615 18.61 -21.70 20.97
CA ASN A 615 17.53 -20.86 20.46
C ASN A 615 17.50 -19.51 21.22
N ILE A 616 18.55 -18.73 21.01
CA ILE A 616 18.75 -17.41 21.61
C ILE A 616 18.46 -16.33 20.57
N TYR A 617 17.58 -15.43 20.92
CA TYR A 617 17.11 -14.31 20.10
C TYR A 617 17.58 -12.98 20.70
N SER A 618 17.76 -12.00 19.85
CA SER A 618 18.12 -10.61 20.22
C SER A 618 17.22 -9.63 19.45
N ILE A 619 17.44 -8.31 19.59
CA ILE A 619 16.71 -7.29 18.84
C ILE A 619 16.75 -7.55 17.33
N TRP A 620 17.83 -8.09 16.78
CA TRP A 620 17.99 -8.42 15.35
C TRP A 620 16.98 -9.43 14.82
N HIS A 621 16.40 -10.24 15.69
CA HIS A 621 15.43 -11.27 15.30
C HIS A 621 13.98 -10.80 15.38
N LEU A 622 13.74 -9.61 15.94
CA LEU A 622 12.43 -8.99 15.98
C LEU A 622 11.96 -8.57 14.58
N PHE A 623 10.67 -8.42 14.40
CA PHE A 623 10.10 -7.79 13.22
C PHE A 623 10.50 -6.32 13.17
N LYS A 624 10.67 -5.76 11.97
CA LYS A 624 11.25 -4.41 11.76
C LYS A 624 10.57 -3.31 12.58
N ASP A 625 9.25 -3.31 12.61
CA ASP A 625 8.49 -2.29 13.36
C ASP A 625 8.74 -2.37 14.87
N GLU A 626 8.82 -3.59 15.41
CA GLU A 626 9.14 -3.78 16.81
C GLU A 626 10.63 -3.52 17.12
N GLN A 627 11.54 -3.84 16.20
CA GLN A 627 12.94 -3.42 16.36
C GLN A 627 13.02 -1.91 16.57
N ARG A 628 12.29 -1.13 15.73
CA ARG A 628 12.25 0.34 15.85
C ARG A 628 11.59 0.80 17.15
N LYS A 629 10.46 0.17 17.52
CA LYS A 629 9.76 0.47 18.78
C LYS A 629 10.67 0.24 19.97
N VAL A 630 11.31 -0.93 20.04
CA VAL A 630 12.24 -1.27 21.14
C VAL A 630 13.46 -0.33 21.15
N LEU A 631 14.07 -0.06 19.99
CA LEU A 631 15.17 0.89 19.90
C LEU A 631 14.75 2.30 20.32
N ASN A 632 13.59 2.77 19.94
CA ASN A 632 13.07 4.08 20.36
C ASN A 632 12.85 4.14 21.87
N LEU A 633 12.36 3.06 22.50
CA LEU A 633 12.20 2.97 23.96
C LEU A 633 13.57 3.03 24.67
N ILE A 634 14.57 2.33 24.15
CA ILE A 634 15.94 2.37 24.68
C ILE A 634 16.56 3.76 24.52
N LEU A 635 16.37 4.38 23.36
CA LEU A 635 16.93 5.70 23.04
C LEU A 635 16.22 6.85 23.76
N LYS A 636 14.97 6.67 24.18
CA LYS A 636 14.18 7.73 24.82
C LYS A 636 14.90 8.39 26.00
N SER A 637 15.43 7.59 26.94
CA SER A 637 16.17 8.11 28.09
C SER A 637 17.47 8.81 27.67
N ARG A 638 18.12 8.32 26.61
CA ARG A 638 19.36 8.92 26.08
C ARG A 638 19.07 10.27 25.42
N TYR A 639 17.97 10.37 24.66
CA TYR A 639 17.55 11.64 24.08
C TYR A 639 17.18 12.67 25.14
N GLU A 640 16.55 12.26 26.26
CA GLU A 640 16.27 13.13 27.38
C GLU A 640 17.56 13.67 28.06
N ASP A 641 18.59 12.84 28.20
CA ASP A 641 19.92 13.24 28.71
C ASP A 641 20.61 14.22 27.75
N VAL A 642 20.57 13.95 26.47
CA VAL A 642 21.14 14.81 25.41
C VAL A 642 20.41 16.15 25.39
N GLU A 643 19.07 16.13 25.38
CA GLU A 643 18.27 17.36 25.42
C GLU A 643 18.61 18.20 26.64
N THR A 644 18.68 17.58 27.82
CA THR A 644 19.03 18.28 29.05
C THR A 644 20.39 18.96 28.94
N SER A 645 21.38 18.28 28.35
CA SER A 645 22.74 18.82 28.15
C SER A 645 22.72 20.01 27.17
N TYR A 646 22.03 19.87 26.01
CA TYR A 646 21.93 20.95 25.04
C TYR A 646 21.13 22.13 25.58
N ARG A 647 20.05 21.88 26.34
CA ARG A 647 19.24 22.90 26.98
C ARG A 647 20.07 23.73 27.97
N LYS A 648 20.88 23.06 28.81
CA LYS A 648 21.78 23.73 29.71
C LYS A 648 22.80 24.59 28.96
N ILE A 649 23.40 24.09 27.87
CA ILE A 649 24.32 24.89 27.05
C ILE A 649 23.63 26.13 26.49
N TYR A 650 22.40 25.98 25.99
CA TYR A 650 21.64 27.08 25.41
C TYR A 650 21.26 28.14 26.46
N GLU A 651 20.72 27.72 27.60
CA GLU A 651 20.23 28.60 28.66
C GLU A 651 21.38 29.34 29.36
N ASP A 652 22.45 28.62 29.75
CA ASP A 652 23.62 29.22 30.46
C ASP A 652 24.35 30.25 29.58
N ASN A 653 24.27 30.09 28.22
CA ASN A 653 24.98 30.98 27.30
C ASN A 653 24.06 31.96 26.58
N TYR A 654 22.78 32.02 26.89
CA TYR A 654 21.78 32.86 26.21
C TYR A 654 22.17 34.35 26.24
N ALA A 655 22.65 34.85 27.37
CA ALA A 655 23.07 36.27 27.54
C ALA A 655 24.25 36.62 26.64
N ILE A 656 25.25 35.76 26.57
CA ILE A 656 26.45 36.00 25.74
C ILE A 656 26.09 35.85 24.25
N MET A 657 25.21 34.93 23.88
CA MET A 657 24.71 34.81 22.52
C MET A 657 23.98 36.09 22.07
N ASN A 658 23.14 36.68 22.94
CA ASN A 658 22.49 37.96 22.68
C ASN A 658 23.54 39.08 22.47
N TYR A 659 24.62 39.09 23.25
CA TYR A 659 25.69 40.07 23.13
C TYR A 659 26.41 39.92 21.77
N PHE A 660 26.75 38.69 21.35
CA PHE A 660 27.31 38.43 20.01
C PHE A 660 26.40 38.95 18.90
N ASN A 661 25.11 38.64 19.01
CA ASN A 661 24.10 39.07 18.03
C ASN A 661 23.97 40.60 17.96
N SER A 662 24.01 41.29 19.10
CA SER A 662 23.95 42.76 19.16
C SER A 662 25.16 43.44 18.51
N LEU A 663 26.32 42.77 18.53
CA LEU A 663 27.55 43.22 17.88
C LEU A 663 27.71 42.76 16.43
N HIS A 664 26.69 42.07 15.89
CA HIS A 664 26.73 41.43 14.56
C HIS A 664 27.93 40.45 14.38
N ILE A 665 28.37 39.83 15.47
CA ILE A 665 29.42 38.81 15.47
C ILE A 665 28.75 37.43 15.32
N PRO A 666 29.23 36.54 14.44
CA PRO A 666 28.72 35.18 14.31
C PRO A 666 28.75 34.42 15.64
N ILE A 667 27.63 33.75 15.97
CA ILE A 667 27.56 32.94 17.20
C ILE A 667 28.49 31.71 17.04
N PRO A 668 29.30 31.37 18.02
CA PRO A 668 30.13 30.18 17.98
C PRO A 668 29.34 28.89 17.76
N ARG A 669 29.84 28.02 16.90
CA ARG A 669 29.16 26.81 16.44
C ARG A 669 28.57 25.94 17.58
N PRO A 670 29.25 25.71 18.73
CA PRO A 670 28.65 24.95 19.83
C PRO A 670 27.35 25.54 20.37
N PHE A 671 27.24 26.86 20.43
CA PHE A 671 26.06 27.55 20.93
C PHE A 671 24.96 27.60 19.87
N SER A 672 25.28 27.83 18.59
CA SER A 672 24.30 27.80 17.51
C SER A 672 23.73 26.39 17.32
N ALA A 673 24.56 25.33 17.45
CA ALA A 673 24.08 23.95 17.40
C ALA A 673 23.14 23.60 18.57
N ALA A 674 23.42 24.11 19.77
CA ALA A 674 22.55 23.92 20.91
C ALA A 674 21.22 24.64 20.73
N ALA A 675 21.23 25.88 20.24
CA ALA A 675 20.02 26.64 19.92
C ALA A 675 19.19 25.94 18.82
N GLU A 676 19.85 25.45 17.76
CA GLU A 676 19.21 24.73 16.64
C GLU A 676 18.48 23.47 17.16
N TYR A 677 19.17 22.65 17.94
CA TYR A 677 18.57 21.43 18.50
C TYR A 677 17.38 21.73 19.42
N ILE A 678 17.53 22.68 20.36
CA ILE A 678 16.49 23.00 21.35
C ILE A 678 15.29 23.65 20.70
N LEU A 679 15.48 24.63 19.81
CA LEU A 679 14.36 25.32 19.18
C LEU A 679 13.57 24.43 18.23
N ASN A 680 14.23 23.54 17.49
CA ASN A 680 13.52 22.53 16.68
C ASN A 680 12.75 21.53 17.55
N THR A 681 13.34 21.11 18.68
CA THR A 681 12.66 20.22 19.64
C THR A 681 11.45 20.90 20.29
N ASP A 682 11.56 22.15 20.70
CA ASP A 682 10.47 22.91 21.32
C ASP A 682 9.37 23.24 20.32
N LEU A 683 9.72 23.57 19.06
CA LEU A 683 8.76 23.76 17.97
C LEU A 683 7.99 22.48 17.66
N LYS A 684 8.66 21.33 17.63
CA LYS A 684 7.98 20.04 17.46
C LYS A 684 7.01 19.77 18.62
N ARG A 685 7.50 19.91 19.85
CA ARG A 685 6.75 19.60 21.09
C ARG A 685 5.52 20.47 21.28
N ILE A 686 5.52 21.72 20.79
CA ILE A 686 4.37 22.62 20.93
C ILE A 686 3.17 22.11 20.09
N PHE A 687 3.42 21.45 18.94
CA PHE A 687 2.38 20.84 18.12
C PHE A 687 1.94 19.44 18.59
N GLU A 688 2.69 18.82 19.49
CA GLU A 688 2.29 17.57 20.13
C GLU A 688 1.29 17.81 21.29
N LYS A 689 1.17 19.05 21.76
CA LYS A 689 0.19 19.43 22.76
C LYS A 689 -1.19 19.64 22.14
N GLU A 690 -2.22 19.15 22.80
CA GLU A 690 -3.61 19.36 22.35
C GLU A 690 -3.99 20.86 22.40
N ASP A 691 -3.54 21.56 23.44
CA ASP A 691 -3.77 23.00 23.60
C ASP A 691 -2.47 23.79 23.36
N LEU A 692 -2.33 24.30 22.15
CA LEU A 692 -1.19 25.10 21.71
C LEU A 692 -1.38 26.56 22.15
N GLU A 693 -0.39 27.11 22.85
CA GLU A 693 -0.31 28.50 23.21
C GLU A 693 0.35 29.33 22.10
N ILE A 694 -0.43 30.17 21.41
CA ILE A 694 0.02 30.95 20.25
C ILE A 694 1.16 31.90 20.61
N GLU A 695 1.14 32.51 21.79
CA GLU A 695 2.20 33.43 22.24
C GLU A 695 3.53 32.69 22.46
N THR A 696 3.48 31.48 22.96
CA THR A 696 4.68 30.61 23.09
C THR A 696 5.22 30.24 21.70
N LEU A 697 4.36 29.91 20.71
CA LEU A 697 4.76 29.64 19.32
C LEU A 697 5.43 30.88 18.68
N LYS A 698 4.86 32.07 18.88
CA LYS A 698 5.46 33.34 18.39
C LYS A 698 6.87 33.55 18.96
N LYS A 699 7.04 33.38 20.27
CA LYS A 699 8.34 33.53 20.93
C LYS A 699 9.38 32.55 20.34
N LEU A 700 9.02 31.28 20.15
CA LEU A 700 9.91 30.30 19.55
C LEU A 700 10.31 30.69 18.13
N ILE A 701 9.36 31.16 17.31
CA ILE A 701 9.66 31.61 15.95
C ILE A 701 10.55 32.84 15.94
N ASP A 702 10.33 33.80 16.84
CA ASP A 702 11.17 35.00 16.94
C ASP A 702 12.59 34.62 17.37
N GLU A 703 12.75 33.60 18.26
CA GLU A 703 14.06 33.09 18.65
C GLU A 703 14.77 32.36 17.50
N THR A 704 14.06 31.53 16.70
CA THR A 704 14.68 30.89 15.52
C THR A 704 15.22 31.91 14.54
N ARG A 705 14.54 33.03 14.35
CA ARG A 705 15.02 34.13 13.51
C ARG A 705 16.20 34.87 14.13
N ARG A 706 16.12 35.17 15.43
CA ARG A 706 17.17 35.86 16.16
C ARG A 706 18.52 35.14 16.06
N TRP A 707 18.50 33.81 16.17
CA TRP A 707 19.69 32.99 16.13
C TRP A 707 20.04 32.47 14.72
N SER A 708 19.24 32.82 13.69
CA SER A 708 19.37 32.29 12.33
C SER A 708 19.45 30.75 12.29
N VAL A 709 18.60 30.11 13.10
CA VAL A 709 18.55 28.65 13.25
C VAL A 709 18.03 28.00 11.96
N ASN A 710 18.68 26.90 11.57
CA ASN A 710 18.18 26.04 10.49
C ASN A 710 17.00 25.22 11.02
N ILE A 711 15.80 25.45 10.47
CA ILE A 711 14.58 24.77 10.90
C ILE A 711 14.42 23.46 10.14
N ASP A 712 14.09 22.39 10.85
CA ASP A 712 13.63 21.13 10.26
C ASP A 712 12.21 21.31 9.69
N THR A 713 12.15 21.92 8.51
CA THR A 713 10.90 22.24 7.83
C THR A 713 10.06 21.00 7.52
N THR A 714 10.68 19.83 7.34
CA THR A 714 10.02 18.56 7.05
C THR A 714 9.26 18.07 8.28
N THR A 715 9.96 17.90 9.40
CA THR A 715 9.33 17.39 10.65
C THR A 715 8.32 18.39 11.20
N ILE A 716 8.68 19.67 11.26
CA ILE A 716 7.79 20.71 11.80
C ILE A 716 6.58 20.93 10.89
N GLY A 717 6.78 20.91 9.56
CA GLY A 717 5.68 20.96 8.60
C GLY A 717 4.70 19.82 8.78
N PHE A 718 5.19 18.59 8.98
CA PHE A 718 4.34 17.41 9.21
C PHE A 718 3.53 17.50 10.52
N VAL A 719 4.16 17.82 11.67
CA VAL A 719 3.44 17.90 12.93
C VAL A 719 2.45 19.08 12.97
N ALA A 720 2.81 20.22 12.37
CA ALA A 720 1.93 21.37 12.25
C ALA A 720 0.70 21.08 11.37
N SER A 721 0.91 20.40 10.24
CA SER A 721 -0.18 19.94 9.36
C SER A 721 -1.13 18.98 10.08
N SER A 722 -0.58 18.01 10.80
CA SER A 722 -1.36 17.03 11.57
C SER A 722 -2.22 17.72 12.65
N TRP A 723 -1.65 18.69 13.36
CA TRP A 723 -2.33 19.47 14.36
C TRP A 723 -3.44 20.35 13.76
N LEU A 724 -3.18 21.04 12.65
CA LEU A 724 -4.17 21.84 11.93
C LEU A 724 -5.34 21.01 11.43
N ASN A 725 -5.06 19.84 10.85
CA ASN A 725 -6.08 18.90 10.40
C ASN A 725 -6.96 18.41 11.55
N LEU A 726 -6.38 18.11 12.72
CA LEU A 726 -7.13 17.73 13.92
C LEU A 726 -8.04 18.86 14.43
N LEU A 727 -7.55 20.10 14.47
CA LEU A 727 -8.36 21.24 14.85
C LEU A 727 -9.50 21.53 13.88
N MET A 728 -9.23 21.35 12.58
CA MET A 728 -10.26 21.54 11.56
C MET A 728 -11.37 20.49 11.68
N GLU A 729 -11.02 19.25 12.04
CA GLU A 729 -11.99 18.19 12.31
C GLU A 729 -12.86 18.53 13.56
N LYS A 730 -12.25 19.03 14.64
CA LYS A 730 -12.98 19.51 15.82
C LYS A 730 -13.89 20.70 15.48
N LEU A 731 -13.40 21.66 14.69
CA LEU A 731 -14.18 22.80 14.21
C LEU A 731 -15.39 22.34 13.39
N TYR A 732 -15.20 21.31 12.58
CA TYR A 732 -16.27 20.72 11.81
C TYR A 732 -17.42 20.13 12.66
N GLN A 733 -17.07 19.52 13.80
CA GLN A 733 -18.06 19.03 14.77
C GLN A 733 -18.77 20.19 15.53
N GLN A 734 -18.12 21.35 15.63
CA GLN A 734 -18.57 22.52 16.33
C GLN A 734 -18.44 23.80 15.47
N PRO A 735 -19.21 23.94 14.36
CA PRO A 735 -19.00 24.99 13.36
C PRO A 735 -19.29 26.43 13.90
N GLU A 736 -19.93 26.56 15.02
CA GLU A 736 -20.17 27.86 15.68
C GLU A 736 -19.04 28.30 16.63
N ASN A 737 -18.00 27.45 16.84
CA ASN A 737 -16.95 27.71 17.81
C ASN A 737 -15.90 28.70 17.26
N LEU A 738 -16.14 29.99 17.44
CA LEU A 738 -15.25 31.08 17.01
C LEU A 738 -13.82 30.94 17.55
N ARG A 739 -13.64 30.44 18.78
CA ARG A 739 -12.30 30.26 19.36
C ARG A 739 -11.44 29.29 18.60
N LEU A 740 -12.04 28.22 18.06
CA LEU A 740 -11.32 27.25 17.20
C LEU A 740 -10.92 27.89 15.86
N PHE A 741 -11.83 28.69 15.26
CA PHE A 741 -11.49 29.44 14.04
C PHE A 741 -10.31 30.38 14.25
N GLU A 742 -10.40 31.23 15.30
CA GLU A 742 -9.34 32.19 15.64
C GLU A 742 -8.02 31.49 15.96
N LYS A 743 -8.08 30.33 16.60
CA LYS A 743 -6.88 29.53 16.90
C LYS A 743 -6.20 29.01 15.61
N ILE A 744 -6.96 28.45 14.68
CA ILE A 744 -6.43 27.98 13.38
C ILE A 744 -5.86 29.15 12.58
N ASP A 745 -6.61 30.24 12.46
CA ASP A 745 -6.24 31.43 11.72
C ASP A 745 -4.94 32.06 12.25
N ASN A 746 -4.87 32.30 13.57
CA ASN A 746 -3.69 32.85 14.23
C ASN A 746 -2.46 31.90 14.10
N THR A 747 -2.66 30.60 14.14
CA THR A 747 -1.57 29.64 13.95
C THR A 747 -1.02 29.69 12.53
N LEU A 748 -1.90 29.72 11.51
CA LEU A 748 -1.49 29.85 10.11
C LEU A 748 -0.74 31.17 9.86
N GLU A 749 -1.20 32.27 10.45
CA GLU A 749 -0.54 33.56 10.37
C GLU A 749 0.87 33.54 10.98
N VAL A 750 1.00 32.95 12.17
CA VAL A 750 2.27 32.85 12.90
C VAL A 750 3.27 31.91 12.19
N LEU A 751 2.79 30.86 11.50
CA LEU A 751 3.65 29.93 10.78
C LEU A 751 4.12 30.46 9.41
N LYS A 752 3.42 31.42 8.84
CA LYS A 752 3.74 31.96 7.50
C LYS A 752 5.21 32.31 7.30
N PRO A 753 5.90 32.95 8.27
CA PRO A 753 7.29 33.32 8.11
C PRO A 753 8.29 32.17 8.05
N LEU A 754 7.91 30.94 8.47
CA LEU A 754 8.79 29.76 8.45
C LEU A 754 8.86 29.09 7.09
N SER A 755 8.01 29.50 6.14
CA SER A 755 7.92 28.89 4.80
C SER A 755 7.79 27.36 4.82
N LEU A 756 7.04 26.84 5.79
CA LEU A 756 6.81 25.40 5.93
C LEU A 756 5.97 24.87 4.76
N SER A 757 6.29 23.69 4.29
CA SER A 757 5.44 22.95 3.37
C SER A 757 4.32 22.29 4.17
N LEU A 758 3.21 23.01 4.39
CA LEU A 758 2.06 22.47 5.11
C LEU A 758 1.18 21.63 4.17
N ASP A 759 0.85 20.43 4.60
CA ASP A 759 -0.20 19.62 3.96
C ASP A 759 -1.56 20.04 4.52
N LEU A 760 -2.22 20.94 3.83
CA LEU A 760 -3.54 21.46 4.16
C LEU A 760 -4.67 20.77 3.38
N TRP A 761 -4.40 19.64 2.73
CA TRP A 761 -5.36 18.97 1.86
C TRP A 761 -6.67 18.62 2.61
N LYS A 762 -6.59 17.98 3.76
CA LYS A 762 -7.76 17.64 4.59
C LYS A 762 -8.46 18.90 5.09
N THR A 763 -7.71 19.86 5.61
CA THR A 763 -8.20 21.16 6.08
C THR A 763 -8.98 21.91 4.99
N GLN A 764 -8.45 21.95 3.76
CA GLN A 764 -9.13 22.59 2.63
C GLN A 764 -10.42 21.89 2.23
N ASN A 765 -10.43 20.53 2.25
CA ASN A 765 -11.62 19.74 1.96
C ASN A 765 -12.74 20.00 2.96
N ASP A 766 -12.41 19.98 4.24
CA ASP A 766 -13.36 20.26 5.30
C ASP A 766 -13.90 21.69 5.23
N TYR A 767 -13.03 22.66 4.99
CA TYR A 767 -13.45 24.06 4.80
C TYR A 767 -14.39 24.22 3.60
N PHE A 768 -14.04 23.63 2.44
CA PHE A 768 -14.81 23.79 1.21
C PHE A 768 -16.16 23.07 1.28
N SER A 769 -16.17 21.79 1.64
CA SER A 769 -17.36 20.94 1.52
C SER A 769 -18.41 21.25 2.60
N LYS A 770 -17.93 21.54 3.81
CA LYS A 770 -18.77 21.63 5.00
C LYS A 770 -18.97 23.09 5.43
N GLY A 771 -17.93 23.89 5.27
CA GLY A 771 -17.99 25.31 5.58
C GLY A 771 -18.96 26.08 4.69
N LYS A 772 -19.05 25.72 3.41
CA LYS A 772 -19.88 26.42 2.43
C LYS A 772 -21.38 26.36 2.77
N ASN A 773 -21.88 25.22 3.25
CA ASN A 773 -23.29 25.09 3.63
C ASN A 773 -23.64 25.93 4.88
N PHE A 774 -22.76 25.92 5.89
CA PHE A 774 -22.94 26.69 7.11
C PHE A 774 -22.73 28.19 6.86
N TYR A 775 -21.82 28.56 5.98
CA TYR A 775 -21.54 29.92 5.57
C TYR A 775 -22.78 30.64 5.03
N ASN A 776 -23.56 30.01 4.17
CA ASN A 776 -24.78 30.61 3.61
C ASN A 776 -25.77 30.96 4.73
N THR A 777 -25.98 30.06 5.68
CA THR A 777 -26.87 30.30 6.84
C THR A 777 -26.35 31.42 7.72
N MET A 778 -25.05 31.49 7.98
CA MET A 778 -24.44 32.53 8.80
C MET A 778 -24.42 33.89 8.09
N LYS A 779 -24.25 33.89 6.78
CA LYS A 779 -24.33 35.10 5.96
C LYS A 779 -25.72 35.74 6.00
N GLU A 780 -26.78 34.96 5.85
CA GLU A 780 -28.16 35.43 5.96
C GLU A 780 -28.45 36.03 7.38
N LYS A 781 -27.99 35.37 8.44
CA LYS A 781 -28.10 35.88 9.80
C LYS A 781 -27.34 37.20 9.99
N ALA A 782 -26.15 37.32 9.40
CA ALA A 782 -25.32 38.50 9.48
C ALA A 782 -25.95 39.69 8.73
N GLU A 783 -26.57 39.48 7.59
CA GLU A 783 -27.34 40.46 6.81
C GLU A 783 -28.58 40.95 7.60
N ASN A 784 -29.19 40.05 8.38
CA ASN A 784 -30.30 40.37 9.28
C ASN A 784 -29.88 41.04 10.62
N GLY A 785 -28.60 41.40 10.75
CA GLY A 785 -28.13 42.20 11.88
C GLY A 785 -27.47 41.44 13.04
N ASP A 786 -27.38 40.08 12.98
CA ASP A 786 -26.76 39.27 14.02
C ASP A 786 -25.26 39.58 14.13
N SER A 787 -24.83 40.06 15.29
CA SER A 787 -23.42 40.44 15.53
C SER A 787 -22.49 39.25 15.63
N PHE A 788 -22.95 38.12 16.17
CA PHE A 788 -22.18 36.89 16.21
C PHE A 788 -21.94 36.34 14.81
N ALA A 789 -23.00 36.29 14.01
CA ALA A 789 -22.90 35.84 12.63
C ALA A 789 -21.97 36.75 11.78
N LYS A 790 -22.00 38.08 12.01
CA LYS A 790 -21.05 39.01 11.33
C LYS A 790 -19.60 38.69 11.69
N ASN A 791 -19.30 38.47 12.95
CA ASN A 791 -17.95 38.10 13.35
C ASN A 791 -17.54 36.74 12.80
N TRP A 792 -18.43 35.73 12.85
CA TRP A 792 -18.20 34.41 12.29
C TRP A 792 -17.88 34.49 10.80
N VAL A 793 -18.68 35.19 10.01
CA VAL A 793 -18.46 35.39 8.56
C VAL A 793 -17.08 36.02 8.29
N LYS A 794 -16.70 37.01 9.07
CA LYS A 794 -15.39 37.69 8.94
C LYS A 794 -14.22 36.72 9.15
N VAL A 795 -14.27 35.92 10.20
CA VAL A 795 -13.20 34.96 10.55
C VAL A 795 -13.19 33.80 9.54
N PHE A 796 -14.36 33.33 9.11
CA PHE A 796 -14.47 32.31 8.07
C PHE A 796 -13.83 32.75 6.74
N LEU A 797 -14.13 33.94 6.26
CA LEU A 797 -13.53 34.50 5.02
C LEU A 797 -12.01 34.67 5.16
N LYS A 798 -11.53 35.10 6.35
CA LYS A 798 -10.09 35.24 6.62
C LYS A 798 -9.38 33.86 6.55
N LEU A 799 -9.98 32.83 7.14
CA LEU A 799 -9.46 31.47 7.04
C LEU A 799 -9.43 30.97 5.58
N GLY A 800 -10.49 31.26 4.79
CA GLY A 800 -10.52 30.94 3.35
C GLY A 800 -9.37 31.57 2.56
N TYR A 801 -8.97 32.79 2.93
CA TYR A 801 -7.81 33.44 2.33
C TYR A 801 -6.50 32.66 2.61
N TYR A 802 -6.26 32.22 3.84
CA TYR A 802 -5.08 31.41 4.18
C TYR A 802 -5.10 30.02 3.53
N LEU A 803 -6.28 29.42 3.37
CA LEU A 803 -6.46 28.13 2.73
C LEU A 803 -6.50 28.22 1.20
N ASN A 804 -6.39 29.39 0.61
CA ASN A 804 -6.55 29.62 -0.83
C ASN A 804 -7.89 29.14 -1.39
N VAL A 805 -8.96 29.21 -0.63
CA VAL A 805 -10.32 28.79 -1.05
C VAL A 805 -11.18 30.03 -1.35
N LYS A 806 -11.84 30.02 -2.49
CA LYS A 806 -12.84 31.04 -2.89
C LYS A 806 -14.23 30.60 -2.42
N VAL A 807 -14.88 31.44 -1.64
CA VAL A 807 -16.21 31.16 -1.05
C VAL A 807 -17.31 31.73 -1.94
#